data_6d9240db9c340682450bf54b1a593b0c
#
_entry.id   6d9240db9c340682450bf54b1a593b0c
#
_cell.length_a   1.000
_cell.length_b   1.000
_cell.length_c   1.000
_cell.angle_alpha   90.00
_cell.angle_beta   90.00
_cell.angle_gamma   90.00
#
_symmetry.space_group_name_H-M   'P 1'
#
loop_
_entity.id
_entity.type
_entity.pdbx_description
1 polymer ?
#
loop_
_entity_poly.entity_id
_entity_poly.type
_entity_poly.pdbx_seq_one_letter_code
_entity_poly.pdbx_strand_id
1 'polypeptide(L)'
;NWARSDNTLIKDLKDFTATFFQKNTLLNILFNYTVFDISNNLLIMRPYQIAATERILWKINGAYQAKSWSGKEGGGFIWHTTGSGKTLTSFKAARLATELDFIDKVFFVVDRKDLDYQTMKEYQRFSPDSVNGSDSTAGLRRNLEKDDNKIIVTTIQKLNNLMKGDADLPVYQQQVVFIFDECHRSQFGEAQKNLRKKFKRFYQFGFTGTPIFVGKNALGDEDTASVFGAELHSYIITDAIRDEKVLKFKVDYNDVRPQFKALETETDEKKLSAAENKHALLHPMRISEVTHYILQNFRQKTHRTFAGATGFNAMFAVSSVDAAKAYYEAFRIIQQAAIEQDKSYRPLKVATIFSFAANEEQDAVGDINDEGFDITAMNSSAREFLESAIGDYNATFKTNHSTDGNNFQNYYRDLSERVKKQEVDLLIVVGMFLTGFDAPTLNTLFVDKNLRYHGLMQAFSRTNRIYNTTKTFGNIVTFRDLEQATVDAITLFGKSNTRSVVMEKSYDEYMEGFTDTLTGEARRGFMDIVSELETRFPKPADIESEKEKKAFVKLFGEYLRAENVLQNYDEFTTLKALQTVDLSDPVAVEAFKTGHYLDDEAFAALQTVRLPAERKIQDYRSSYNDIREWQRRERDANTKDTNSVDWDDVVFEIDLLKSQEINLDYILGLIYEHHQKSTDKETLKEEVKRLIRASLGNRAKEGLMVDFIEQTNLDDLPGKEGVIEAFYTFAQQAQQREAEALIKEENLNEDAARRYIRNSLKREYATENGTALNETLPKLSPLNPQYRTKKQTVFQKFVAFIDKFKGVGGSV
;
A
#
# COMPACT_ATOMS: atom_id res chain seq x y z
N ASN A 1 10.71 10.36 16.86
CA ASN A 1 10.57 11.64 17.57
C ASN A 1 10.16 11.39 19.03
N TRP A 2 10.80 12.11 19.98
CA TRP A 2 10.37 12.16 21.38
C TRP A 2 9.32 13.26 21.54
N ALA A 3 8.30 13.01 22.34
CA ALA A 3 7.18 13.93 22.49
C ALA A 3 6.64 13.93 23.94
N ARG A 4 5.97 14.99 24.30
CA ARG A 4 5.18 15.11 25.54
C ARG A 4 3.91 14.24 25.45
N SER A 5 3.25 14.06 26.57
CA SER A 5 2.01 13.28 26.66
C SER A 5 0.80 13.88 25.94
N ASP A 6 0.92 15.08 25.38
CA ASP A 6 -0.04 15.77 24.52
C ASP A 6 0.35 15.75 23.04
N ASN A 7 1.33 14.91 22.65
CA ASN A 7 1.94 14.75 21.34
C ASN A 7 2.78 15.95 20.85
N THR A 8 3.07 16.93 21.69
CA THR A 8 3.98 18.02 21.35
C THR A 8 5.41 17.50 21.22
N LEU A 9 6.00 17.67 20.04
CA LEU A 9 7.36 17.19 19.77
C LEU A 9 8.40 17.98 20.55
N ILE A 10 9.35 17.27 21.14
CA ILE A 10 10.52 17.83 21.80
C ILE A 10 11.65 17.89 20.77
N LYS A 11 11.87 19.07 20.20
CA LYS A 11 12.85 19.31 19.13
C LYS A 11 14.20 19.85 19.66
N ASP A 12 14.20 20.51 20.80
CA ASP A 12 15.41 21.04 21.42
C ASP A 12 16.27 19.91 22.01
N LEU A 13 17.58 19.95 21.75
CA LEU A 13 18.52 18.91 22.20
C LEU A 13 18.63 18.82 23.71
N LYS A 14 18.57 19.96 24.41
CA LYS A 14 18.68 20.01 25.88
C LYS A 14 17.44 19.40 26.52
N ASP A 15 16.25 19.79 26.02
CA ASP A 15 14.97 19.24 26.49
C ASP A 15 14.87 17.76 26.20
N PHE A 16 15.31 17.33 25.01
CA PHE A 16 15.37 15.90 24.67
C PHE A 16 16.29 15.15 25.65
N THR A 17 17.50 15.65 25.86
CA THR A 17 18.48 15.01 26.75
C THR A 17 17.96 14.98 28.20
N ALA A 18 17.39 16.09 28.67
CA ALA A 18 16.87 16.19 30.02
C ALA A 18 15.67 15.28 30.29
N THR A 19 14.87 14.96 29.29
CA THR A 19 13.67 14.14 29.47
C THR A 19 13.88 12.69 29.09
N PHE A 20 14.53 12.39 27.96
CA PHE A 20 14.70 11.03 27.44
C PHE A 20 15.77 10.27 28.22
N PHE A 21 16.93 10.89 28.51
CA PHE A 21 18.05 10.25 29.19
C PHE A 21 17.95 10.29 30.72
N GLN A 22 16.82 10.73 31.28
CA GLN A 22 16.59 10.49 32.71
C GLN A 22 16.63 8.99 33.01
N LYS A 23 17.35 8.59 34.03
CA LYS A 23 17.53 7.19 34.42
C LYS A 23 16.20 6.43 34.50
N ASN A 24 15.20 7.00 35.17
CA ASN A 24 13.90 6.35 35.31
C ASN A 24 13.14 6.27 33.98
N THR A 25 13.16 7.31 33.14
CA THR A 25 12.55 7.29 31.81
C THR A 25 13.17 6.21 30.94
N LEU A 26 14.50 6.18 30.86
CA LEU A 26 15.22 5.21 30.05
C LEU A 26 14.99 3.77 30.53
N LEU A 27 15.03 3.53 31.84
CA LEU A 27 14.72 2.22 32.41
C LEU A 27 13.28 1.78 32.14
N ASN A 28 12.31 2.69 32.29
CA ASN A 28 10.92 2.40 31.95
C ASN A 28 10.75 2.05 30.48
N ILE A 29 11.40 2.78 29.58
CA ILE A 29 11.34 2.46 28.14
C ILE A 29 11.89 1.04 27.89
N LEU A 30 13.05 0.72 28.45
CA LEU A 30 13.73 -0.55 28.22
C LEU A 30 12.97 -1.74 28.83
N PHE A 31 12.46 -1.62 30.06
CA PHE A 31 11.84 -2.73 30.77
C PHE A 31 10.33 -2.81 30.57
N ASN A 32 9.63 -1.68 30.56
CA ASN A 32 8.19 -1.65 30.55
C ASN A 32 7.60 -1.40 29.15
N TYR A 33 8.29 -0.65 28.27
CA TYR A 33 7.74 -0.23 26.97
C TYR A 33 8.50 -0.77 25.76
N THR A 34 9.24 -1.84 25.96
CA THR A 34 9.87 -2.63 24.91
C THR A 34 9.23 -3.99 24.82
N VAL A 35 9.12 -4.53 23.59
CA VAL A 35 8.58 -5.86 23.31
C VAL A 35 9.48 -6.54 22.30
N PHE A 36 9.85 -7.80 22.55
CA PHE A 36 10.44 -8.67 21.54
C PHE A 36 9.32 -9.44 20.84
N ASP A 37 9.30 -9.41 19.52
CA ASP A 37 8.39 -10.27 18.78
C ASP A 37 8.98 -11.68 18.63
N ILE A 38 8.16 -12.61 18.13
CA ILE A 38 8.58 -14.03 17.90
C ILE A 38 9.74 -14.16 16.90
N SER A 39 10.04 -13.12 16.10
CA SER A 39 11.17 -13.08 15.19
C SER A 39 12.40 -12.42 15.81
N ASN A 40 12.41 -12.21 17.13
CA ASN A 40 13.44 -11.50 17.90
C ASN A 40 13.68 -10.04 17.46
N ASN A 41 12.69 -9.41 16.83
CA ASN A 41 12.76 -7.98 16.56
C ASN A 41 12.41 -7.21 17.82
N LEU A 42 13.25 -6.21 18.14
CA LEU A 42 13.02 -5.30 19.24
C LEU A 42 12.04 -4.19 18.81
N LEU A 43 10.87 -4.16 19.42
CA LEU A 43 9.87 -3.13 19.23
C LEU A 43 9.85 -2.20 20.45
N ILE A 44 10.08 -0.92 20.24
CA ILE A 44 9.98 0.12 21.26
C ILE A 44 8.70 0.91 21.03
N MET A 45 7.89 1.05 22.10
CA MET A 45 6.68 1.87 22.03
C MET A 45 7.00 3.34 21.78
N ARG A 46 6.18 3.97 20.97
CA ARG A 46 6.28 5.42 20.69
C ARG A 46 5.73 6.24 21.87
N PRO A 47 6.13 7.51 21.99
CA PRO A 47 5.70 8.35 23.13
C PRO A 47 4.19 8.39 23.34
N TYR A 48 3.40 8.56 22.29
CA TYR A 48 1.93 8.56 22.39
C TYR A 48 1.34 7.21 22.84
N GLN A 49 2.00 6.10 22.49
CA GLN A 49 1.60 4.75 22.93
C GLN A 49 1.91 4.56 24.41
N ILE A 50 3.07 5.04 24.86
CA ILE A 50 3.47 5.05 26.26
C ILE A 50 2.47 5.89 27.07
N ALA A 51 2.21 7.13 26.65
CA ALA A 51 1.28 8.02 27.33
C ALA A 51 -0.14 7.43 27.46
N ALA A 52 -0.65 6.80 26.39
CA ALA A 52 -1.95 6.12 26.42
C ALA A 52 -1.95 4.95 27.42
N THR A 53 -0.90 4.13 27.42
CA THR A 53 -0.77 2.99 28.35
C THR A 53 -0.68 3.46 29.78
N GLU A 54 0.15 4.46 30.08
CA GLU A 54 0.28 5.01 31.43
C GLU A 54 -1.02 5.61 31.96
N ARG A 55 -1.79 6.30 31.09
CA ARG A 55 -3.11 6.86 31.48
C ARG A 55 -4.13 5.78 31.79
N ILE A 56 -4.12 4.66 31.06
CA ILE A 56 -4.93 3.48 31.39
C ILE A 56 -4.56 2.92 32.76
N LEU A 57 -3.28 2.67 33.02
CA LEU A 57 -2.81 2.12 34.29
C LEU A 57 -3.07 3.07 35.47
N TRP A 58 -2.85 4.37 35.26
CA TRP A 58 -3.19 5.39 36.25
C TRP A 58 -4.68 5.39 36.55
N LYS A 59 -5.53 5.27 35.52
CA LYS A 59 -6.99 5.22 35.68
C LYS A 59 -7.44 3.99 36.47
N ILE A 60 -6.86 2.81 36.16
CA ILE A 60 -7.13 1.57 36.92
C ILE A 60 -6.76 1.74 38.40
N ASN A 61 -5.54 2.22 38.70
CA ASN A 61 -5.07 2.40 40.04
C ASN A 61 -5.91 3.44 40.83
N GLY A 62 -6.22 4.59 40.21
CA GLY A 62 -7.02 5.62 40.81
C GLY A 62 -8.44 5.14 41.12
N ALA A 63 -9.10 4.44 40.23
CA ALA A 63 -10.40 3.86 40.41
C ALA A 63 -10.40 2.75 41.50
N TYR A 64 -9.32 1.95 41.57
CA TYR A 64 -9.16 0.96 42.64
C TYR A 64 -9.08 1.60 44.01
N GLN A 65 -8.23 2.64 44.17
CA GLN A 65 -8.08 3.36 45.42
C GLN A 65 -9.39 4.04 45.85
N ALA A 66 -10.11 4.62 44.88
CA ALA A 66 -11.39 5.28 45.11
C ALA A 66 -12.58 4.30 45.28
N LYS A 67 -12.36 3.00 45.05
CA LYS A 67 -13.40 1.95 44.99
C LYS A 67 -14.52 2.28 43.99
N SER A 68 -14.18 2.94 42.86
CA SER A 68 -15.12 3.42 41.83
C SER A 68 -14.97 2.68 40.53
N TRP A 69 -15.03 1.35 40.59
CA TRP A 69 -15.07 0.47 39.43
C TRP A 69 -16.49 0.33 38.85
N SER A 70 -16.58 -0.33 37.71
CA SER A 70 -17.83 -0.69 37.01
C SER A 70 -18.67 0.48 36.50
N GLY A 71 -18.10 1.69 36.46
CA GLY A 71 -18.70 2.90 35.93
C GLY A 71 -17.76 3.72 35.08
N LYS A 72 -18.18 4.91 34.66
CA LYS A 72 -17.36 5.86 33.89
C LYS A 72 -16.07 6.25 34.62
N GLU A 73 -16.08 6.23 35.93
CA GLU A 73 -14.93 6.56 36.78
C GLU A 73 -13.83 5.46 36.72
N GLY A 74 -14.20 4.21 36.45
CA GLY A 74 -13.30 3.08 36.25
C GLY A 74 -12.89 2.86 34.80
N GLY A 75 -13.23 3.77 33.88
CA GLY A 75 -13.02 3.57 32.46
C GLY A 75 -12.55 4.80 31.71
N GLY A 76 -12.45 4.65 30.39
CA GLY A 76 -12.11 5.70 29.45
C GLY A 76 -11.90 5.18 28.04
N PHE A 77 -11.58 6.06 27.10
CA PHE A 77 -11.24 5.63 25.75
C PHE A 77 -9.96 6.29 25.24
N ILE A 78 -9.33 5.59 24.30
CA ILE A 78 -8.12 6.00 23.57
C ILE A 78 -8.53 6.27 22.14
N TRP A 79 -8.35 7.51 21.71
CA TRP A 79 -8.59 7.93 20.34
C TRP A 79 -7.31 7.90 19.53
N HIS A 80 -6.96 6.76 19.00
CA HIS A 80 -5.80 6.57 18.14
C HIS A 80 -6.23 6.23 16.72
N THR A 81 -5.77 7.02 15.74
CA THR A 81 -6.13 6.83 14.33
C THR A 81 -5.73 5.45 13.83
N THR A 82 -6.35 5.03 12.75
CA THR A 82 -5.98 3.78 12.06
C THR A 82 -4.52 3.86 11.61
N GLY A 83 -3.75 2.80 11.84
CA GLY A 83 -2.32 2.78 11.50
C GLY A 83 -1.37 3.28 12.59
N SER A 84 -1.87 3.78 13.68
CA SER A 84 -1.06 4.22 14.82
C SER A 84 -0.45 3.09 15.66
N GLY A 85 -0.79 1.81 15.39
CA GLY A 85 -0.33 0.67 16.18
C GLY A 85 -1.14 0.46 17.47
N LYS A 86 -2.46 0.63 17.40
CA LYS A 86 -3.40 0.37 18.51
C LYS A 86 -3.19 -1.00 19.15
N THR A 87 -2.96 -2.04 18.32
CA THR A 87 -2.77 -3.43 18.79
C THR A 87 -1.56 -3.55 19.74
N LEU A 88 -0.43 -2.93 19.44
CA LEU A 88 0.72 -2.93 20.33
C LEU A 88 0.42 -2.17 21.63
N THR A 89 -0.26 -1.02 21.53
CA THR A 89 -0.63 -0.20 22.70
C THR A 89 -1.56 -0.96 23.62
N SER A 90 -2.61 -1.56 23.09
CA SER A 90 -3.61 -2.33 23.86
C SER A 90 -3.01 -3.60 24.46
N PHE A 91 -2.15 -4.33 23.71
CA PHE A 91 -1.41 -5.48 24.24
C PHE A 91 -0.53 -5.08 25.43
N LYS A 92 0.23 -3.99 25.31
CA LYS A 92 1.12 -3.57 26.39
C LYS A 92 0.34 -3.07 27.61
N ALA A 93 -0.76 -2.35 27.39
CA ALA A 93 -1.68 -1.96 28.47
C ALA A 93 -2.27 -3.19 29.17
N ALA A 94 -2.70 -4.22 28.41
CA ALA A 94 -3.19 -5.48 28.96
C ALA A 94 -2.10 -6.19 29.77
N ARG A 95 -0.90 -6.30 29.22
CA ARG A 95 0.25 -6.95 29.89
C ARG A 95 0.60 -6.30 31.21
N LEU A 96 0.79 -4.97 31.22
CA LEU A 96 1.11 -4.24 32.42
C LEU A 96 -0.04 -4.21 33.45
N ALA A 97 -1.29 -4.24 32.98
CA ALA A 97 -2.44 -4.38 33.88
C ALA A 97 -2.44 -5.73 34.62
N THR A 98 -1.96 -6.82 33.98
CA THR A 98 -1.85 -8.14 34.67
C THR A 98 -0.76 -8.19 35.74
N GLU A 99 0.12 -7.20 35.80
CA GLU A 99 1.18 -7.07 36.81
C GLU A 99 0.68 -6.35 38.08
N LEU A 100 -0.53 -5.78 38.04
CA LEU A 100 -1.17 -5.21 39.22
C LEU A 100 -1.75 -6.34 40.09
N ASP A 101 -1.32 -6.44 41.33
CA ASP A 101 -1.66 -7.54 42.25
C ASP A 101 -3.17 -7.76 42.47
N PHE A 102 -3.96 -6.70 42.27
CA PHE A 102 -5.41 -6.76 42.45
C PHE A 102 -6.19 -7.07 41.14
N ILE A 103 -5.53 -7.24 39.99
CA ILE A 103 -6.18 -7.60 38.73
C ILE A 103 -6.08 -9.11 38.51
N ASP A 104 -7.22 -9.75 38.42
CA ASP A 104 -7.34 -11.20 38.21
C ASP A 104 -7.26 -11.57 36.73
N LYS A 105 -7.99 -10.87 35.87
CA LYS A 105 -8.08 -11.16 34.41
C LYS A 105 -8.15 -9.87 33.59
N VAL A 106 -7.63 -9.94 32.36
CA VAL A 106 -7.80 -8.90 31.34
C VAL A 106 -8.45 -9.51 30.12
N PHE A 107 -9.58 -8.95 29.70
CA PHE A 107 -10.28 -9.33 28.48
C PHE A 107 -9.96 -8.36 27.36
N PHE A 108 -9.41 -8.86 26.29
CA PHE A 108 -9.34 -8.11 25.03
C PHE A 108 -10.52 -8.52 24.15
N VAL A 109 -11.41 -7.59 23.91
CA VAL A 109 -12.70 -7.83 23.25
C VAL A 109 -12.65 -7.20 21.86
N VAL A 110 -12.74 -8.03 20.84
CA VAL A 110 -12.85 -7.61 19.43
C VAL A 110 -14.27 -7.78 18.92
N ASP A 111 -14.61 -7.00 17.90
CA ASP A 111 -15.94 -7.00 17.33
C ASP A 111 -16.22 -8.26 16.49
N ARG A 112 -15.26 -8.66 15.64
CA ARG A 112 -15.43 -9.71 14.62
C ARG A 112 -14.53 -10.94 14.85
N LYS A 113 -14.97 -12.09 14.34
CA LYS A 113 -14.20 -13.35 14.39
C LYS A 113 -12.90 -13.29 13.56
N ASP A 114 -12.88 -12.58 12.44
CA ASP A 114 -11.70 -12.37 11.60
C ASP A 114 -10.68 -11.46 12.27
N LEU A 115 -11.14 -10.39 12.94
CA LEU A 115 -10.30 -9.52 13.77
C LEU A 115 -9.78 -10.27 15.00
N ASP A 116 -10.57 -11.17 15.60
CA ASP A 116 -10.14 -12.06 16.67
C ASP A 116 -8.89 -12.87 16.26
N TYR A 117 -8.93 -13.49 15.09
CA TYR A 117 -7.79 -14.26 14.56
C TYR A 117 -6.56 -13.40 14.26
N GLN A 118 -6.73 -12.24 13.64
CA GLN A 118 -5.61 -11.32 13.34
C GLN A 118 -5.02 -10.76 14.63
N THR A 119 -5.84 -10.29 15.54
CA THR A 119 -5.42 -9.76 16.84
C THR A 119 -4.76 -10.82 17.68
N MET A 120 -5.32 -12.03 17.68
CA MET A 120 -4.69 -13.20 18.33
C MET A 120 -3.29 -13.46 17.78
N LYS A 121 -3.16 -13.47 16.45
CA LYS A 121 -1.87 -13.71 15.78
C LYS A 121 -0.86 -12.60 16.11
N GLU A 122 -1.30 -11.35 16.17
CA GLU A 122 -0.44 -10.24 16.59
C GLU A 122 -0.09 -10.31 18.08
N TYR A 123 -1.03 -10.62 18.96
CA TYR A 123 -0.76 -10.80 20.38
C TYR A 123 0.17 -11.98 20.64
N GLN A 124 -0.05 -13.12 19.94
CA GLN A 124 0.85 -14.26 19.97
C GLN A 124 2.23 -13.95 19.42
N ARG A 125 2.33 -13.03 18.44
CA ARG A 125 3.60 -12.52 17.96
C ARG A 125 4.38 -11.78 19.06
N PHE A 126 3.69 -11.08 19.96
CA PHE A 126 4.31 -10.36 21.07
C PHE A 126 4.55 -11.25 22.29
N SER A 127 3.71 -12.24 22.53
CA SER A 127 3.86 -13.19 23.65
C SER A 127 3.09 -14.49 23.36
N PRO A 128 3.75 -15.52 22.85
CA PRO A 128 3.11 -16.77 22.44
C PRO A 128 2.32 -17.48 23.55
N ASP A 129 2.81 -17.40 24.79
CA ASP A 129 2.29 -18.19 25.91
C ASP A 129 1.26 -17.46 26.78
N SER A 130 1.04 -16.16 26.54
CA SER A 130 0.23 -15.32 27.42
C SER A 130 -1.20 -15.04 26.93
N VAL A 131 -1.57 -15.57 25.75
CA VAL A 131 -2.84 -15.22 25.12
C VAL A 131 -3.58 -16.48 24.71
N ASN A 132 -4.77 -16.67 25.28
CA ASN A 132 -5.66 -17.75 24.89
C ASN A 132 -6.90 -17.23 24.18
N GLY A 133 -6.99 -17.52 22.89
CA GLY A 133 -8.21 -17.38 22.14
C GLY A 133 -9.10 -18.63 22.29
N SER A 134 -10.36 -18.46 22.03
CA SER A 134 -11.30 -19.57 22.03
C SER A 134 -12.11 -19.59 20.74
N ASP A 135 -12.20 -20.73 20.09
CA ASP A 135 -13.01 -20.93 18.90
C ASP A 135 -14.52 -20.99 19.22
N SER A 136 -14.85 -21.22 20.47
CA SER A 136 -16.25 -21.39 20.95
C SER A 136 -16.47 -20.81 22.34
N THR A 137 -17.73 -20.55 22.69
CA THR A 137 -18.14 -20.16 24.05
C THR A 137 -17.71 -21.19 25.11
N ALA A 138 -17.73 -22.49 24.78
CA ALA A 138 -17.26 -23.56 25.69
C ALA A 138 -15.74 -23.49 25.87
N GLY A 139 -14.99 -23.15 24.83
CA GLY A 139 -13.55 -22.90 24.88
C GLY A 139 -13.23 -21.69 25.76
N LEU A 140 -13.98 -20.61 25.60
CA LEU A 140 -13.85 -19.41 26.43
C LEU A 140 -14.05 -19.75 27.92
N ARG A 141 -15.10 -20.51 28.26
CA ARG A 141 -15.34 -20.94 29.63
C ARG A 141 -14.19 -21.73 30.23
N ARG A 142 -13.62 -22.71 29.50
CA ARG A 142 -12.45 -23.47 29.94
C ARG A 142 -11.21 -22.62 30.18
N ASN A 143 -11.00 -21.59 29.35
CA ASN A 143 -9.89 -20.66 29.52
C ASN A 143 -10.06 -19.75 30.74
N LEU A 144 -11.29 -19.42 31.11
CA LEU A 144 -11.60 -18.63 32.32
C LEU A 144 -11.31 -19.39 33.61
N GLU A 145 -11.43 -20.70 33.58
CA GLU A 145 -11.18 -21.59 34.74
C GLU A 145 -9.69 -21.84 35.02
N LYS A 146 -8.79 -21.43 34.09
CA LYS A 146 -7.34 -21.58 34.26
C LYS A 146 -6.74 -20.36 34.96
N ASP A 147 -5.98 -20.59 36.03
CA ASP A 147 -5.38 -19.51 36.83
C ASP A 147 -4.17 -18.85 36.16
N ASP A 148 -3.43 -19.60 35.35
CA ASP A 148 -2.18 -19.17 34.69
C ASP A 148 -2.40 -18.24 33.50
N ASN A 149 -3.63 -18.13 32.97
CA ASN A 149 -3.98 -17.28 31.85
C ASN A 149 -4.67 -16.00 32.29
N LYS A 150 -3.90 -14.93 32.41
CA LYS A 150 -4.48 -13.64 32.79
C LYS A 150 -5.06 -12.85 31.62
N ILE A 151 -4.56 -13.01 30.36
CA ILE A 151 -5.05 -12.27 29.19
C ILE A 151 -5.93 -13.20 28.32
N ILE A 152 -7.15 -12.80 28.08
CA ILE A 152 -8.14 -13.55 27.30
C ILE A 152 -8.62 -12.72 26.14
N VAL A 153 -8.38 -13.20 24.90
CA VAL A 153 -8.92 -12.60 23.68
C VAL A 153 -10.22 -13.27 23.28
N THR A 154 -11.25 -12.49 23.04
CA THR A 154 -12.59 -12.99 22.70
C THR A 154 -13.35 -11.99 21.82
N THR A 155 -14.41 -12.45 21.16
CA THR A 155 -15.34 -11.55 20.48
C THR A 155 -16.47 -11.11 21.43
N ILE A 156 -17.07 -9.96 21.12
CA ILE A 156 -18.22 -9.45 21.88
C ILE A 156 -19.40 -10.43 21.88
N GLN A 157 -19.60 -11.15 20.75
CA GLN A 157 -20.67 -12.15 20.62
C GLN A 157 -20.42 -13.36 21.52
N LYS A 158 -19.18 -13.91 21.56
CA LYS A 158 -18.83 -15.03 22.44
C LYS A 158 -18.98 -14.64 23.90
N LEU A 159 -18.53 -13.43 24.26
CA LEU A 159 -18.65 -12.90 25.60
C LEU A 159 -20.14 -12.72 25.98
N ASN A 160 -20.96 -12.17 25.07
CA ASN A 160 -22.41 -12.02 25.32
C ASN A 160 -23.12 -13.38 25.50
N ASN A 161 -22.78 -14.37 24.68
CA ASN A 161 -23.34 -15.73 24.80
C ASN A 161 -22.93 -16.40 26.13
N LEU A 162 -21.70 -16.18 26.59
CA LEU A 162 -21.25 -16.64 27.89
C LEU A 162 -22.09 -16.02 29.03
N MET A 163 -22.34 -14.69 28.94
CA MET A 163 -23.11 -13.94 29.94
C MET A 163 -24.61 -14.27 29.93
N LYS A 164 -25.16 -14.69 28.81
CA LYS A 164 -26.56 -15.16 28.70
C LYS A 164 -26.75 -16.55 29.33
N GLY A 165 -25.70 -17.33 29.49
CA GLY A 165 -25.77 -18.60 30.21
C GLY A 165 -26.08 -18.43 31.69
N ASP A 166 -26.75 -19.43 32.28
CA ASP A 166 -27.18 -19.39 33.71
C ASP A 166 -26.03 -19.67 34.70
N ALA A 167 -24.84 -19.97 34.24
CA ALA A 167 -23.71 -20.30 35.10
C ALA A 167 -23.22 -19.06 35.89
N ASP A 168 -23.12 -19.20 37.19
CA ASP A 168 -22.45 -18.22 38.05
C ASP A 168 -20.94 -18.53 38.06
N LEU A 169 -20.19 -17.83 37.19
CA LEU A 169 -18.77 -18.04 37.05
C LEU A 169 -17.98 -17.19 38.06
N PRO A 170 -16.93 -17.74 38.69
CA PRO A 170 -16.10 -16.98 39.65
C PRO A 170 -15.60 -15.65 39.09
N VAL A 171 -15.27 -15.58 37.81
CA VAL A 171 -14.78 -14.37 37.12
C VAL A 171 -15.74 -13.18 37.23
N TYR A 172 -17.03 -13.39 37.43
CA TYR A 172 -18.01 -12.29 37.56
C TYR A 172 -17.83 -11.50 38.87
N GLN A 173 -17.16 -12.07 39.88
CA GLN A 173 -16.86 -11.43 41.16
C GLN A 173 -15.42 -10.92 41.25
N GLN A 174 -14.56 -11.29 40.28
CA GLN A 174 -13.13 -10.93 40.22
C GLN A 174 -12.94 -9.47 39.76
N GLN A 175 -11.76 -8.94 39.99
CA GLN A 175 -11.32 -7.63 39.46
C GLN A 175 -10.83 -7.84 38.02
N VAL A 176 -11.58 -7.37 37.06
CA VAL A 176 -11.27 -7.60 35.64
C VAL A 176 -11.13 -6.30 34.85
N VAL A 177 -10.28 -6.33 33.83
CA VAL A 177 -10.12 -5.21 32.89
C VAL A 177 -10.66 -5.64 31.54
N PHE A 178 -11.52 -4.83 30.94
CA PHE A 178 -11.98 -4.98 29.56
C PHE A 178 -11.31 -3.94 28.69
N ILE A 179 -10.70 -4.40 27.59
CA ILE A 179 -10.14 -3.56 26.52
C ILE A 179 -10.90 -3.89 25.25
N PHE A 180 -11.63 -2.93 24.71
CA PHE A 180 -12.41 -3.06 23.48
C PHE A 180 -11.67 -2.44 22.30
N ASP A 181 -11.42 -3.24 21.25
CA ASP A 181 -10.93 -2.69 19.99
C ASP A 181 -12.09 -2.27 19.09
N GLU A 182 -11.85 -1.23 18.27
CA GLU A 182 -12.86 -0.57 17.43
C GLU A 182 -14.18 -0.31 18.21
N CYS A 183 -14.03 0.26 19.40
CA CYS A 183 -15.08 0.36 20.40
C CYS A 183 -16.33 1.16 19.99
N HIS A 184 -16.22 1.99 18.93
CA HIS A 184 -17.35 2.66 18.30
C HIS A 184 -18.42 1.70 17.78
N ARG A 185 -18.06 0.42 17.50
CA ARG A 185 -18.96 -0.62 17.04
C ARG A 185 -19.60 -1.43 18.17
N SER A 186 -18.82 -1.71 19.20
CA SER A 186 -19.20 -2.57 20.32
C SER A 186 -19.84 -1.84 21.50
N GLN A 187 -20.01 -0.50 21.40
CA GLN A 187 -20.42 0.32 22.54
C GLN A 187 -21.90 0.20 22.90
N PHE A 188 -22.73 -0.27 21.99
CA PHE A 188 -24.18 -0.26 22.18
C PHE A 188 -24.79 -1.64 22.26
N GLY A 189 -25.94 -1.72 22.93
CA GLY A 189 -26.83 -2.83 22.89
C GLY A 189 -26.77 -3.79 24.09
N GLU A 190 -27.27 -4.98 23.84
CA GLU A 190 -27.50 -6.01 24.84
C GLU A 190 -26.23 -6.50 25.55
N ALA A 191 -25.12 -6.58 24.80
CA ALA A 191 -23.85 -7.08 25.35
C ALA A 191 -23.30 -6.19 26.47
N GLN A 192 -23.37 -4.86 26.32
CA GLN A 192 -22.97 -3.91 27.35
C GLN A 192 -23.88 -3.98 28.58
N LYS A 193 -25.21 -4.13 28.38
CA LYS A 193 -26.17 -4.31 29.48
C LYS A 193 -25.87 -5.59 30.26
N ASN A 194 -25.61 -6.69 29.57
CA ASN A 194 -25.29 -7.98 30.18
C ASN A 194 -23.95 -7.93 30.93
N LEU A 195 -22.94 -7.25 30.37
CA LEU A 195 -21.62 -7.06 31.02
C LEU A 195 -21.80 -6.34 32.37
N ARG A 196 -22.46 -5.20 32.38
CA ARG A 196 -22.72 -4.42 33.61
C ARG A 196 -23.57 -5.19 34.63
N LYS A 197 -24.47 -6.08 34.17
CA LYS A 197 -25.33 -6.90 35.05
C LYS A 197 -24.51 -8.04 35.68
N LYS A 198 -23.65 -8.70 34.95
CA LYS A 198 -22.95 -9.92 35.41
C LYS A 198 -21.62 -9.60 36.14
N PHE A 199 -20.78 -8.72 35.60
CA PHE A 199 -19.50 -8.37 36.23
C PHE A 199 -19.68 -7.28 37.29
N LYS A 200 -19.14 -7.48 38.50
CA LYS A 200 -19.30 -6.58 39.62
C LYS A 200 -18.15 -5.60 39.81
N ARG A 201 -16.95 -6.02 39.42
CA ARG A 201 -15.71 -5.24 39.64
C ARG A 201 -14.92 -5.20 38.35
N PHE A 202 -15.19 -4.25 37.47
CA PHE A 202 -14.54 -4.18 36.21
C PHE A 202 -14.10 -2.75 35.86
N TYR A 203 -13.03 -2.68 35.04
CA TYR A 203 -12.54 -1.47 34.38
C TYR A 203 -12.77 -1.65 32.90
N GLN A 204 -13.14 -0.58 32.18
CA GLN A 204 -13.54 -0.69 30.79
C GLN A 204 -12.86 0.39 29.95
N PHE A 205 -12.02 -0.03 28.99
CA PHE A 205 -11.29 0.86 28.09
C PHE A 205 -11.63 0.57 26.64
N GLY A 206 -11.93 1.65 25.87
CA GLY A 206 -12.19 1.57 24.44
C GLY A 206 -11.02 2.09 23.64
N PHE A 207 -10.65 1.40 22.54
CA PHE A 207 -9.73 1.88 21.52
C PHE A 207 -10.50 2.12 20.23
N THR A 208 -10.33 3.31 19.62
CA THR A 208 -10.95 3.62 18.33
C THR A 208 -10.18 4.69 17.58
N GLY A 209 -10.23 4.64 16.25
CA GLY A 209 -9.72 5.71 15.37
C GLY A 209 -10.78 6.76 15.06
N THR A 210 -12.05 6.43 15.28
CA THR A 210 -13.23 7.21 14.88
C THR A 210 -14.30 7.19 15.97
N PRO A 211 -14.14 7.97 17.06
CA PRO A 211 -15.12 8.03 18.13
C PRO A 211 -16.50 8.51 17.65
N ILE A 212 -17.54 8.10 18.35
CA ILE A 212 -18.90 8.61 18.13
C ILE A 212 -19.15 9.80 19.06
N PHE A 213 -19.76 10.84 18.49
CA PHE A 213 -20.13 12.09 19.18
C PHE A 213 -21.61 12.37 19.00
N VAL A 214 -22.36 12.61 20.08
CA VAL A 214 -23.78 12.96 20.02
C VAL A 214 -24.01 14.23 19.18
N GLY A 215 -25.06 14.20 18.34
CA GLY A 215 -25.41 15.31 17.46
C GLY A 215 -24.48 15.53 16.24
N LYS A 216 -23.51 14.66 16.04
CA LYS A 216 -22.59 14.72 14.88
C LYS A 216 -22.66 13.47 14.02
N ASN A 217 -22.20 12.34 14.56
CA ASN A 217 -22.16 11.05 13.86
C ASN A 217 -22.84 9.90 14.62
N ALA A 218 -23.53 10.19 15.72
CA ALA A 218 -24.33 9.21 16.45
C ALA A 218 -25.69 8.98 15.77
N LEU A 219 -26.11 7.72 15.71
CA LEU A 219 -27.47 7.34 15.31
C LEU A 219 -28.50 7.39 16.46
N GLY A 220 -28.06 7.78 17.67
CA GLY A 220 -28.87 7.86 18.89
C GLY A 220 -28.25 8.79 19.93
N ASP A 221 -28.70 8.68 21.15
CA ASP A 221 -28.30 9.56 22.27
C ASP A 221 -27.02 9.12 23.00
N GLU A 222 -26.42 8.00 22.60
CA GLU A 222 -25.18 7.47 23.19
C GLU A 222 -23.95 7.81 22.36
N ASP A 223 -22.90 8.22 23.00
CA ASP A 223 -21.58 8.47 22.41
C ASP A 223 -20.48 7.63 23.06
N THR A 224 -19.27 7.67 22.51
CA THR A 224 -18.15 6.90 23.05
C THR A 224 -17.85 7.26 24.50
N ALA A 225 -17.95 8.52 24.86
CA ALA A 225 -17.72 9.00 26.25
C ALA A 225 -18.81 8.56 27.23
N SER A 226 -20.07 8.48 26.77
CA SER A 226 -21.18 8.02 27.61
C SER A 226 -21.06 6.55 27.98
N VAL A 227 -20.44 5.73 27.11
CA VAL A 227 -20.27 4.30 27.34
C VAL A 227 -18.98 3.99 28.11
N PHE A 228 -17.85 4.54 27.69
CA PHE A 228 -16.53 4.18 28.22
C PHE A 228 -15.99 5.15 29.27
N GLY A 229 -16.47 6.38 29.35
CA GLY A 229 -15.92 7.44 30.19
C GLY A 229 -15.11 8.45 29.36
N ALA A 230 -14.25 9.22 30.04
CA ALA A 230 -13.51 10.31 29.43
C ALA A 230 -12.49 9.85 28.39
N GLU A 231 -12.17 10.73 27.42
CA GLU A 231 -11.00 10.58 26.56
C GLU A 231 -9.73 10.61 27.44
N LEU A 232 -8.99 9.51 27.45
CA LEU A 232 -7.73 9.43 28.20
C LEU A 232 -6.56 9.93 27.37
N HIS A 233 -6.51 9.62 26.09
CA HIS A 233 -5.47 10.07 25.19
C HIS A 233 -5.97 10.10 23.76
N SER A 234 -5.50 11.08 22.98
CA SER A 234 -5.76 11.14 21.53
C SER A 234 -4.44 11.21 20.76
N TYR A 235 -4.39 10.46 19.64
CA TYR A 235 -3.39 10.54 18.60
C TYR A 235 -4.12 10.42 17.27
N ILE A 236 -4.52 11.57 16.75
CA ILE A 236 -5.45 11.67 15.62
C ILE A 236 -4.71 11.62 14.28
N ILE A 237 -5.45 11.62 13.18
CA ILE A 237 -4.87 11.47 11.84
C ILE A 237 -3.86 12.57 11.50
N THR A 238 -4.10 13.80 11.95
CA THR A 238 -3.18 14.93 11.73
C THR A 238 -1.86 14.75 12.49
N ASP A 239 -1.90 14.19 13.71
CA ASP A 239 -0.69 13.83 14.44
C ASP A 239 0.09 12.75 13.71
N ALA A 240 -0.61 11.73 13.20
CA ALA A 240 0.01 10.61 12.51
C ALA A 240 0.64 11.02 11.17
N ILE A 241 0.04 11.95 10.44
CA ILE A 241 0.59 12.52 9.19
C ILE A 241 1.81 13.38 9.52
N ARG A 242 1.71 14.29 10.52
CA ARG A 242 2.83 15.12 10.97
C ARG A 242 4.05 14.29 11.40
N ASP A 243 3.80 13.17 12.06
CA ASP A 243 4.85 12.26 12.54
C ASP A 243 5.28 11.23 11.48
N GLU A 244 4.80 11.37 10.24
CA GLU A 244 5.09 10.46 9.13
C GLU A 244 4.81 8.98 9.46
N LYS A 245 3.64 8.71 10.05
CA LYS A 245 3.19 7.35 10.40
C LYS A 245 2.12 6.83 9.46
N VAL A 246 1.42 7.74 8.81
CA VAL A 246 0.47 7.49 7.73
C VAL A 246 0.62 8.57 6.67
N LEU A 247 0.17 8.26 5.46
CA LEU A 247 0.19 9.17 4.32
C LEU A 247 -1.06 10.06 4.31
N LYS A 248 -0.99 11.17 3.58
CA LYS A 248 -2.14 12.01 3.23
C LYS A 248 -3.07 11.29 2.25
N PHE A 249 -4.22 11.87 1.95
CA PHE A 249 -5.13 11.41 0.93
C PHE A 249 -5.18 12.36 -0.25
N LYS A 250 -5.09 11.80 -1.46
CA LYS A 250 -5.49 12.46 -2.70
C LYS A 250 -6.89 11.95 -3.05
N VAL A 251 -7.85 12.82 -3.27
CA VAL A 251 -9.22 12.44 -3.61
C VAL A 251 -9.61 13.06 -4.95
N ASP A 252 -9.95 12.20 -5.90
CA ASP A 252 -10.50 12.57 -7.20
C ASP A 252 -12.01 12.35 -7.16
N TYR A 253 -12.76 13.42 -7.39
CA TYR A 253 -14.23 13.40 -7.39
C TYR A 253 -14.73 13.29 -8.83
N ASN A 254 -15.05 12.08 -9.26
CA ASN A 254 -15.63 11.78 -10.56
C ASN A 254 -17.12 11.44 -10.39
N ASP A 255 -17.98 12.44 -10.45
CA ASP A 255 -19.42 12.23 -10.34
C ASP A 255 -20.00 11.73 -11.67
N VAL A 256 -20.06 10.41 -11.81
CA VAL A 256 -20.70 9.74 -12.95
C VAL A 256 -22.20 9.61 -12.65
N ARG A 257 -22.92 10.73 -12.78
CA ARG A 257 -24.40 10.71 -12.74
C ARG A 257 -24.94 10.41 -14.14
N PRO A 258 -25.93 9.51 -14.27
CA PRO A 258 -26.68 9.43 -15.49
C PRO A 258 -27.30 10.79 -15.77
N GLN A 259 -26.92 11.43 -16.88
CA GLN A 259 -27.66 12.58 -17.35
C GLN A 259 -29.01 12.08 -17.83
N PHE A 260 -29.97 12.07 -16.92
CA PHE A 260 -31.36 12.01 -17.35
C PHE A 260 -31.62 13.28 -18.17
N LYS A 261 -31.94 13.14 -19.45
CA LYS A 261 -32.55 14.23 -20.21
C LYS A 261 -33.70 14.75 -19.33
N ALA A 262 -33.53 15.93 -18.77
CA ALA A 262 -34.56 16.59 -18.02
C ALA A 262 -35.77 16.68 -18.98
N LEU A 263 -36.80 15.92 -18.71
CA LEU A 263 -38.13 16.27 -19.13
C LEU A 263 -38.36 17.62 -18.47
N GLU A 264 -38.62 18.66 -19.25
CA GLU A 264 -38.79 20.04 -18.87
C GLU A 264 -39.90 20.22 -17.82
N THR A 265 -39.64 19.87 -16.60
CA THR A 265 -40.39 20.32 -15.43
C THR A 265 -39.40 20.38 -14.26
N GLU A 266 -39.21 21.60 -13.76
CA GLU A 266 -38.55 21.91 -12.50
C GLU A 266 -39.18 21.09 -11.36
N THR A 267 -38.69 19.90 -11.13
CA THR A 267 -39.00 19.12 -9.94
C THR A 267 -37.71 18.81 -9.23
N ASP A 268 -37.64 19.32 -8.01
CA ASP A 268 -36.61 19.11 -7.00
C ASP A 268 -35.90 17.77 -7.16
N GLU A 269 -34.62 17.81 -7.49
CA GLU A 269 -33.69 16.67 -7.51
C GLU A 269 -33.66 15.86 -6.20
N LYS A 270 -34.31 16.32 -5.17
CA LYS A 270 -34.39 15.70 -3.84
C LYS A 270 -35.43 14.60 -3.69
N LYS A 271 -36.21 14.29 -4.70
CA LYS A 271 -37.38 13.38 -4.58
C LYS A 271 -37.42 12.19 -5.53
N LEU A 272 -36.31 11.79 -6.11
CA LEU A 272 -36.24 10.45 -6.71
C LEU A 272 -36.45 9.41 -5.61
N SER A 273 -37.39 8.49 -5.81
CA SER A 273 -37.59 7.40 -4.85
C SER A 273 -36.31 6.58 -4.69
N ALA A 274 -36.11 5.93 -3.57
CA ALA A 274 -34.94 5.08 -3.34
C ALA A 274 -34.78 4.00 -4.45
N ALA A 275 -35.92 3.53 -5.02
CA ALA A 275 -35.93 2.57 -6.12
C ALA A 275 -35.44 3.16 -7.45
N GLU A 276 -35.81 4.43 -7.75
CA GLU A 276 -35.33 5.13 -8.95
C GLU A 276 -33.84 5.44 -8.84
N ASN A 277 -33.36 5.84 -7.68
CA ASN A 277 -31.94 6.03 -7.42
C ASN A 277 -31.14 4.71 -7.58
N LYS A 278 -31.67 3.60 -7.06
CA LYS A 278 -31.05 2.28 -7.23
C LYS A 278 -30.96 1.89 -8.72
N HIS A 279 -32.05 2.11 -9.46
CA HIS A 279 -32.10 1.78 -10.90
C HIS A 279 -31.09 2.63 -11.70
N ALA A 280 -30.95 3.91 -11.34
CA ALA A 280 -29.98 4.81 -11.97
C ALA A 280 -28.54 4.38 -11.70
N LEU A 281 -28.22 3.98 -10.48
CA LEU A 281 -26.89 3.58 -10.05
C LEU A 281 -26.43 2.24 -10.66
N LEU A 282 -27.36 1.33 -10.94
CA LEU A 282 -27.12 0.04 -11.59
C LEU A 282 -27.32 0.08 -13.11
N HIS A 283 -27.50 1.27 -13.69
CA HIS A 283 -27.70 1.39 -15.15
C HIS A 283 -26.48 0.85 -15.91
N PRO A 284 -26.66 -0.03 -16.93
CA PRO A 284 -25.55 -0.69 -17.63
C PRO A 284 -24.52 0.27 -18.23
N MET A 285 -24.95 1.43 -18.77
CA MET A 285 -24.04 2.44 -19.30
C MET A 285 -23.13 3.00 -18.20
N ARG A 286 -23.69 3.35 -17.04
CA ARG A 286 -22.90 3.85 -15.91
C ARG A 286 -21.90 2.82 -15.41
N ILE A 287 -22.34 1.57 -15.25
CA ILE A 287 -21.47 0.45 -14.86
C ILE A 287 -20.31 0.31 -15.86
N SER A 288 -20.63 0.40 -17.16
CA SER A 288 -19.63 0.32 -18.24
C SER A 288 -18.65 1.49 -18.18
N GLU A 289 -19.10 2.72 -18.02
CA GLU A 289 -18.25 3.93 -17.94
C GLU A 289 -17.31 3.88 -16.74
N VAL A 290 -17.82 3.57 -15.56
CA VAL A 290 -16.99 3.43 -14.34
C VAL A 290 -15.96 2.31 -14.53
N THR A 291 -16.35 1.18 -15.14
CA THR A 291 -15.44 0.06 -15.40
C THR A 291 -14.35 0.46 -16.40
N HIS A 292 -14.69 1.17 -17.47
CA HIS A 292 -13.70 1.68 -18.43
C HIS A 292 -12.75 2.69 -17.79
N TYR A 293 -13.28 3.62 -16.98
CA TYR A 293 -12.43 4.56 -16.25
C TYR A 293 -11.41 3.82 -15.36
N ILE A 294 -11.86 2.83 -14.58
CA ILE A 294 -10.97 2.05 -13.72
C ILE A 294 -9.91 1.32 -14.56
N LEU A 295 -10.30 0.65 -15.65
CA LEU A 295 -9.36 -0.09 -16.50
C LEU A 295 -8.32 0.82 -17.16
N GLN A 296 -8.74 1.98 -17.65
CA GLN A 296 -7.86 2.95 -18.31
C GLN A 296 -6.86 3.56 -17.32
N ASN A 297 -7.31 3.90 -16.12
CA ASN A 297 -6.50 4.62 -15.14
C ASN A 297 -5.84 3.73 -14.08
N PHE A 298 -6.12 2.42 -14.10
CA PHE A 298 -5.63 1.50 -13.07
C PHE A 298 -4.11 1.52 -12.95
N ARG A 299 -3.41 1.43 -14.07
CA ARG A 299 -1.94 1.38 -14.11
C ARG A 299 -1.33 2.67 -13.58
N GLN A 300 -1.88 3.81 -13.98
CA GLN A 300 -1.48 5.12 -13.49
C GLN A 300 -1.69 5.24 -11.98
N LYS A 301 -2.91 5.00 -11.50
CA LYS A 301 -3.28 5.16 -10.08
C LYS A 301 -2.56 4.17 -9.16
N THR A 302 -2.16 3.01 -9.65
CA THR A 302 -1.47 1.97 -8.87
C THR A 302 0.03 1.89 -9.15
N HIS A 303 0.60 2.78 -9.97
CA HIS A 303 2.01 2.76 -10.38
C HIS A 303 2.44 1.40 -10.94
N ARG A 304 1.55 0.65 -11.57
CA ARG A 304 1.92 -0.63 -12.16
C ARG A 304 2.76 -0.45 -13.42
N THR A 305 3.84 -1.23 -13.49
CA THR A 305 4.62 -1.34 -14.73
C THR A 305 3.98 -2.33 -15.70
N PHE A 306 4.34 -2.25 -16.98
CA PHE A 306 3.89 -3.20 -17.99
C PHE A 306 4.31 -4.64 -17.70
N ALA A 307 5.40 -4.84 -16.93
CA ALA A 307 5.91 -6.16 -16.59
C ALA A 307 5.07 -6.95 -15.57
N GLY A 308 4.03 -6.35 -14.98
CA GLY A 308 3.04 -7.03 -14.13
C GLY A 308 3.50 -7.38 -12.71
N ALA A 309 4.77 -7.21 -12.37
CA ALA A 309 5.32 -7.60 -11.07
C ALA A 309 5.50 -6.44 -10.07
N THR A 310 5.53 -5.19 -10.55
CA THR A 310 5.79 -4.01 -9.73
C THR A 310 4.62 -3.04 -9.77
N GLY A 311 4.36 -2.33 -8.67
CA GLY A 311 3.26 -1.40 -8.49
C GLY A 311 2.42 -1.76 -7.28
N PHE A 312 1.25 -1.16 -7.17
CA PHE A 312 0.34 -1.36 -6.06
C PHE A 312 -0.92 -2.09 -6.54
N ASN A 313 -1.79 -2.43 -5.62
CA ASN A 313 -3.12 -2.92 -5.91
C ASN A 313 -4.20 -1.95 -5.47
N ALA A 314 -5.42 -2.21 -5.89
CA ALA A 314 -6.57 -1.38 -5.60
C ALA A 314 -7.71 -2.17 -4.96
N MET A 315 -8.58 -1.44 -4.26
CA MET A 315 -9.86 -1.91 -3.76
C MET A 315 -10.98 -1.10 -4.41
N PHE A 316 -12.10 -1.73 -4.71
CA PHE A 316 -13.29 -1.08 -5.22
C PHE A 316 -14.47 -1.31 -4.29
N ALA A 317 -14.86 -0.28 -3.57
CA ALA A 317 -15.98 -0.28 -2.65
C ALA A 317 -17.28 0.04 -3.39
N VAL A 318 -18.23 -0.90 -3.37
CA VAL A 318 -19.52 -0.77 -4.05
C VAL A 318 -20.68 -0.83 -3.06
N SER A 319 -21.84 -0.30 -3.46
CA SER A 319 -22.98 -0.07 -2.58
C SER A 319 -23.71 -1.36 -2.15
N SER A 320 -23.75 -2.37 -3.01
CA SER A 320 -24.55 -3.57 -2.81
C SER A 320 -23.94 -4.80 -3.48
N VAL A 321 -24.47 -5.98 -3.17
CA VAL A 321 -24.11 -7.23 -3.85
C VAL A 321 -24.50 -7.19 -5.33
N ASP A 322 -25.65 -6.59 -5.68
CA ASP A 322 -26.08 -6.39 -7.06
C ASP A 322 -25.08 -5.52 -7.83
N ALA A 323 -24.59 -4.45 -7.21
CA ALA A 323 -23.54 -3.63 -7.80
C ALA A 323 -22.23 -4.40 -7.96
N ALA A 324 -21.81 -5.19 -6.95
CA ALA A 324 -20.62 -6.02 -7.04
C ALA A 324 -20.72 -7.02 -8.21
N LYS A 325 -21.87 -7.65 -8.39
CA LYS A 325 -22.15 -8.55 -9.51
C LYS A 325 -22.06 -7.84 -10.86
N ALA A 326 -22.72 -6.69 -10.97
CA ALA A 326 -22.76 -5.93 -12.22
C ALA A 326 -21.36 -5.46 -12.64
N TYR A 327 -20.55 -4.94 -11.71
CA TYR A 327 -19.18 -4.54 -11.96
C TYR A 327 -18.26 -5.73 -12.27
N TYR A 328 -18.37 -6.82 -11.51
CA TYR A 328 -17.54 -8.01 -11.77
C TYR A 328 -17.77 -8.55 -13.19
N GLU A 329 -19.01 -8.65 -13.62
CA GLU A 329 -19.37 -9.06 -14.98
C GLU A 329 -18.89 -8.06 -16.03
N ALA A 330 -19.01 -6.76 -15.79
CA ALA A 330 -18.50 -5.73 -16.69
C ALA A 330 -16.98 -5.82 -16.86
N PHE A 331 -16.22 -5.99 -15.79
CA PHE A 331 -14.77 -6.23 -15.87
C PHE A 331 -14.44 -7.46 -16.70
N ARG A 332 -15.16 -8.57 -16.49
CA ARG A 332 -14.96 -9.81 -17.23
C ARG A 332 -15.20 -9.63 -18.73
N ILE A 333 -16.34 -9.03 -19.11
CA ILE A 333 -16.74 -8.83 -20.52
C ILE A 333 -15.78 -7.88 -21.23
N ILE A 334 -15.46 -6.72 -20.63
CA ILE A 334 -14.62 -5.70 -21.26
C ILE A 334 -13.19 -6.20 -21.43
N GLN A 335 -12.63 -6.86 -20.42
CA GLN A 335 -11.29 -7.42 -20.52
C GLN A 335 -11.20 -8.58 -21.51
N GLN A 336 -12.26 -9.41 -21.60
CA GLN A 336 -12.31 -10.48 -22.60
C GLN A 336 -12.32 -9.91 -24.02
N ALA A 337 -13.13 -8.88 -24.27
CA ALA A 337 -13.13 -8.19 -25.56
C ALA A 337 -11.76 -7.54 -25.89
N ALA A 338 -11.09 -6.97 -24.88
CA ALA A 338 -9.76 -6.42 -25.06
C ALA A 338 -8.71 -7.49 -25.42
N ILE A 339 -8.78 -8.69 -24.82
CA ILE A 339 -7.90 -9.83 -25.17
C ILE A 339 -8.14 -10.30 -26.61
N GLU A 340 -9.39 -10.30 -27.07
CA GLU A 340 -9.74 -10.70 -28.43
C GLU A 340 -9.23 -9.71 -29.48
N GLN A 341 -9.21 -8.40 -29.14
CA GLN A 341 -8.69 -7.34 -30.01
C GLN A 341 -7.15 -7.26 -29.99
N ASP A 342 -6.56 -7.43 -28.83
CA ASP A 342 -5.11 -7.37 -28.63
C ASP A 342 -4.64 -8.54 -27.75
N LYS A 343 -4.02 -9.53 -28.35
CA LYS A 343 -3.48 -10.71 -27.66
C LYS A 343 -2.38 -10.39 -26.66
N SER A 344 -1.76 -9.21 -26.76
CA SER A 344 -0.77 -8.72 -25.79
C SER A 344 -1.41 -8.10 -24.55
N TYR A 345 -2.73 -7.85 -24.57
CA TYR A 345 -3.45 -7.31 -23.43
C TYR A 345 -3.36 -8.24 -22.22
N ARG A 346 -2.94 -7.69 -21.09
CA ARG A 346 -2.86 -8.42 -19.81
C ARG A 346 -4.00 -7.99 -18.91
N PRO A 347 -5.00 -8.84 -18.70
CA PRO A 347 -6.15 -8.51 -17.87
C PRO A 347 -5.77 -8.35 -16.41
N LEU A 348 -6.47 -7.45 -15.70
CA LEU A 348 -6.39 -7.35 -14.25
C LEU A 348 -6.98 -8.61 -13.62
N LYS A 349 -6.33 -9.12 -12.59
CA LYS A 349 -6.88 -10.18 -11.74
C LYS A 349 -7.84 -9.55 -10.74
N VAL A 350 -9.12 -9.67 -11.04
CA VAL A 350 -10.21 -9.14 -10.23
C VAL A 350 -10.74 -10.23 -9.31
N ALA A 351 -10.88 -9.93 -8.03
CA ALA A 351 -11.53 -10.82 -7.06
C ALA A 351 -12.65 -10.06 -6.32
N THR A 352 -13.59 -10.77 -5.73
CA THR A 352 -14.66 -10.16 -4.94
C THR A 352 -14.93 -10.94 -3.67
N ILE A 353 -15.33 -10.22 -2.64
CA ILE A 353 -15.79 -10.81 -1.38
C ILE A 353 -16.86 -9.93 -0.74
N PHE A 354 -17.87 -10.57 -0.22
CA PHE A 354 -18.95 -9.94 0.55
C PHE A 354 -19.61 -10.98 1.45
N SER A 355 -20.40 -10.52 2.42
CA SER A 355 -21.18 -11.36 3.30
C SER A 355 -22.66 -10.98 3.27
N PHE A 356 -23.45 -11.70 4.06
CA PHE A 356 -24.91 -11.62 4.06
C PHE A 356 -25.48 -10.22 4.40
N ALA A 357 -24.83 -9.45 5.28
CA ALA A 357 -25.44 -8.26 5.85
C ALA A 357 -25.25 -6.97 5.03
N ALA A 358 -24.94 -7.06 3.75
CA ALA A 358 -24.78 -5.90 2.87
C ALA A 358 -26.14 -5.29 2.52
N ASN A 359 -26.71 -4.48 3.42
CA ASN A 359 -28.02 -3.91 3.27
C ASN A 359 -27.99 -2.61 2.48
N GLU A 360 -28.85 -2.55 1.46
CA GLU A 360 -29.08 -1.38 0.61
C GLU A 360 -29.58 -0.15 1.38
N GLU A 361 -30.37 -0.35 2.43
CA GLU A 361 -30.86 0.73 3.30
C GLU A 361 -29.75 1.52 3.96
N GLN A 362 -28.58 0.93 4.13
CA GLN A 362 -27.45 1.56 4.82
C GLN A 362 -26.54 2.34 3.90
N ASP A 363 -26.56 2.08 2.59
CA ASP A 363 -25.92 2.96 1.62
C ASP A 363 -26.54 4.37 1.67
N ALA A 364 -27.84 4.47 1.98
CA ALA A 364 -28.53 5.74 2.17
C ALA A 364 -28.05 6.51 3.41
N VAL A 365 -27.60 5.80 4.44
CA VAL A 365 -27.10 6.40 5.71
C VAL A 365 -25.59 6.67 5.65
N GLY A 366 -24.87 6.00 4.75
CA GLY A 366 -23.41 6.16 4.57
C GLY A 366 -22.59 5.39 5.61
N ASP A 367 -23.17 4.38 6.23
CA ASP A 367 -22.51 3.53 7.21
C ASP A 367 -21.92 2.26 6.58
N ILE A 368 -20.81 1.78 7.14
CA ILE A 368 -20.25 0.46 6.79
C ILE A 368 -20.78 -0.53 7.82
N ASN A 369 -21.68 -1.40 7.37
CA ASN A 369 -22.24 -2.42 8.26
C ASN A 369 -21.26 -3.51 8.63
N ASP A 370 -21.55 -4.08 9.81
CA ASP A 370 -20.94 -5.31 10.28
C ASP A 370 -21.42 -6.50 9.46
N GLU A 371 -20.60 -6.84 8.46
CA GLU A 371 -20.81 -8.05 7.70
C GLU A 371 -20.26 -9.24 8.51
N GLY A 372 -21.18 -10.05 9.06
CA GLY A 372 -20.81 -11.32 9.68
C GLY A 372 -20.42 -12.36 8.64
N PHE A 373 -19.63 -13.38 9.02
CA PHE A 373 -19.30 -14.55 8.17
C PHE A 373 -20.48 -15.53 7.99
N ASP A 374 -21.70 -15.12 8.30
CA ASP A 374 -22.85 -16.01 8.18
C ASP A 374 -23.37 -16.05 6.73
N ILE A 375 -22.87 -17.00 5.98
CA ILE A 375 -23.25 -17.24 4.59
C ILE A 375 -24.62 -17.95 4.51
N THR A 376 -25.08 -18.59 5.59
CA THR A 376 -26.32 -19.36 5.58
C THR A 376 -27.57 -18.50 5.38
N ALA A 377 -27.46 -17.22 5.73
CA ALA A 377 -28.53 -16.24 5.60
C ALA A 377 -28.49 -15.47 4.25
N MET A 378 -27.49 -15.75 3.37
CA MET A 378 -27.36 -15.14 2.07
C MET A 378 -28.46 -15.66 1.12
N ASN A 379 -29.06 -14.76 0.30
CA ASN A 379 -30.03 -15.19 -0.71
C ASN A 379 -29.35 -16.06 -1.79
N SER A 380 -30.13 -16.91 -2.46
CA SER A 380 -29.60 -17.87 -3.45
C SER A 380 -28.80 -17.21 -4.57
N SER A 381 -29.29 -16.10 -5.13
CA SER A 381 -28.64 -15.40 -6.22
C SER A 381 -27.29 -14.79 -5.84
N ALA A 382 -27.19 -14.20 -4.65
CA ALA A 382 -25.91 -13.67 -4.14
C ALA A 382 -24.90 -14.79 -3.87
N ARG A 383 -25.37 -15.93 -3.33
CA ARG A 383 -24.52 -17.10 -3.08
C ARG A 383 -24.02 -17.74 -4.38
N GLU A 384 -24.89 -17.89 -5.37
CA GLU A 384 -24.53 -18.40 -6.71
C GLU A 384 -23.48 -17.50 -7.40
N PHE A 385 -23.66 -16.20 -7.29
CA PHE A 385 -22.67 -15.25 -7.81
C PHE A 385 -21.33 -15.38 -7.10
N LEU A 386 -21.32 -15.44 -5.77
CA LEU A 386 -20.08 -15.58 -4.99
C LEU A 386 -19.37 -16.90 -5.30
N GLU A 387 -20.12 -17.99 -5.45
CA GLU A 387 -19.59 -19.30 -5.83
C GLU A 387 -18.96 -19.27 -7.21
N SER A 388 -19.62 -18.61 -8.19
CA SER A 388 -19.06 -18.42 -9.53
C SER A 388 -17.75 -17.60 -9.49
N ALA A 389 -17.71 -16.50 -8.75
CA ALA A 389 -16.50 -15.68 -8.60
C ALA A 389 -15.36 -16.43 -7.87
N ILE A 390 -15.68 -17.26 -6.89
CA ILE A 390 -14.72 -18.17 -6.24
C ILE A 390 -14.24 -19.24 -7.24
N GLY A 391 -15.09 -19.72 -8.15
CA GLY A 391 -14.71 -20.62 -9.23
C GLY A 391 -13.65 -20.01 -10.16
N ASP A 392 -13.83 -18.76 -10.59
CA ASP A 392 -12.86 -18.01 -11.40
C ASP A 392 -11.54 -17.79 -10.63
N TYR A 393 -11.64 -17.48 -9.34
CA TYR A 393 -10.50 -17.36 -8.45
C TYR A 393 -9.72 -18.67 -8.34
N ASN A 394 -10.42 -19.79 -8.12
CA ASN A 394 -9.82 -21.12 -8.04
C ASN A 394 -9.09 -21.50 -9.34
N ALA A 395 -9.69 -21.17 -10.50
CA ALA A 395 -9.06 -21.40 -11.80
C ALA A 395 -7.76 -20.58 -11.96
N THR A 396 -7.79 -19.31 -11.52
CA THR A 396 -6.65 -18.40 -11.62
C THR A 396 -5.49 -18.80 -10.71
N PHE A 397 -5.79 -19.19 -9.46
CA PHE A 397 -4.79 -19.44 -8.41
C PHE A 397 -4.56 -20.92 -8.10
N LYS A 398 -5.24 -21.83 -8.81
CA LYS A 398 -5.16 -23.30 -8.62
C LYS A 398 -5.50 -23.71 -7.20
N THR A 399 -6.59 -23.18 -6.67
CA THR A 399 -7.15 -23.46 -5.34
C THR A 399 -8.49 -24.20 -5.47
N ASN A 400 -9.12 -24.55 -4.33
CA ASN A 400 -10.40 -25.29 -4.28
C ASN A 400 -11.34 -24.73 -3.21
N HIS A 401 -11.40 -23.41 -3.08
CA HIS A 401 -12.30 -22.76 -2.13
C HIS A 401 -13.76 -22.84 -2.57
N SER A 402 -14.68 -22.71 -1.61
CA SER A 402 -16.12 -22.68 -1.85
C SER A 402 -16.82 -21.77 -0.84
N THR A 403 -18.11 -21.53 -1.03
CA THR A 403 -18.96 -20.81 -0.08
C THR A 403 -19.37 -21.67 1.14
N ASP A 404 -18.92 -22.89 1.28
CA ASP A 404 -19.31 -23.76 2.40
C ASP A 404 -18.51 -23.41 3.67
N GLY A 405 -19.19 -23.08 4.73
CA GLY A 405 -18.73 -22.94 6.10
C GLY A 405 -17.25 -22.59 6.31
N ASN A 406 -16.43 -23.56 6.67
CA ASN A 406 -14.99 -23.36 6.90
C ASN A 406 -14.20 -23.03 5.61
N ASN A 407 -14.67 -23.47 4.43
CA ASN A 407 -13.99 -23.17 3.16
C ASN A 407 -14.07 -21.69 2.81
N PHE A 408 -15.17 -21.02 3.15
CA PHE A 408 -15.25 -19.58 2.96
C PHE A 408 -14.26 -18.81 3.85
N GLN A 409 -14.05 -19.24 5.08
CA GLN A 409 -13.01 -18.65 5.93
C GLN A 409 -11.60 -18.87 5.35
N ASN A 410 -11.35 -20.01 4.75
CA ASN A 410 -10.09 -20.29 4.06
C ASN A 410 -9.94 -19.40 2.81
N TYR A 411 -11.03 -19.22 2.04
CA TYR A 411 -11.05 -18.26 0.93
C TYR A 411 -10.70 -16.84 1.40
N TYR A 412 -11.36 -16.35 2.46
CA TYR A 412 -11.07 -15.04 3.05
C TYR A 412 -9.59 -14.89 3.41
N ARG A 413 -9.01 -15.91 4.05
CA ARG A 413 -7.59 -15.87 4.47
C ARG A 413 -6.64 -15.89 3.29
N ASP A 414 -6.87 -16.78 2.32
CA ASP A 414 -6.04 -16.88 1.12
C ASP A 414 -6.13 -15.59 0.28
N LEU A 415 -7.34 -15.08 0.07
CA LEU A 415 -7.56 -13.80 -0.61
C LEU A 415 -6.85 -12.64 0.08
N SER A 416 -6.95 -12.55 1.42
CA SER A 416 -6.25 -11.54 2.22
C SER A 416 -4.74 -11.60 2.02
N GLU A 417 -4.14 -12.78 2.05
CA GLU A 417 -2.70 -12.96 1.85
C GLU A 417 -2.27 -12.63 0.42
N ARG A 418 -3.06 -13.00 -0.60
CA ARG A 418 -2.76 -12.69 -2.00
C ARG A 418 -2.87 -11.20 -2.31
N VAL A 419 -3.84 -10.51 -1.72
CA VAL A 419 -3.93 -9.04 -1.81
C VAL A 419 -2.67 -8.40 -1.22
N LYS A 420 -2.23 -8.83 -0.03
CA LYS A 420 -0.99 -8.33 0.60
C LYS A 420 0.27 -8.62 -0.22
N LYS A 421 0.27 -9.71 -0.98
CA LYS A 421 1.37 -10.09 -1.89
C LYS A 421 1.24 -9.50 -3.30
N GLN A 422 0.23 -8.67 -3.54
CA GLN A 422 -0.04 -8.05 -4.85
C GLN A 422 -0.36 -9.06 -5.98
N GLU A 423 -0.78 -10.27 -5.62
CA GLU A 423 -1.19 -11.31 -6.56
C GLU A 423 -2.60 -11.05 -7.13
N VAL A 424 -3.44 -10.30 -6.39
CA VAL A 424 -4.74 -9.77 -6.82
C VAL A 424 -4.56 -8.29 -7.14
N ASP A 425 -5.03 -7.86 -8.31
CA ASP A 425 -4.90 -6.48 -8.79
C ASP A 425 -5.99 -5.59 -8.23
N LEU A 426 -7.24 -6.01 -8.36
CA LEU A 426 -8.43 -5.27 -7.93
C LEU A 426 -9.32 -6.15 -7.07
N LEU A 427 -9.66 -5.67 -5.87
CA LEU A 427 -10.58 -6.34 -4.97
C LEU A 427 -11.90 -5.58 -4.89
N ILE A 428 -13.00 -6.15 -5.41
CA ILE A 428 -14.35 -5.58 -5.30
C ILE A 428 -14.95 -6.01 -3.95
N VAL A 429 -15.42 -5.03 -3.17
CA VAL A 429 -15.97 -5.26 -1.83
C VAL A 429 -17.26 -4.46 -1.62
N VAL A 430 -18.18 -5.00 -0.84
CA VAL A 430 -19.38 -4.28 -0.41
C VAL A 430 -19.19 -3.60 0.93
N GLY A 431 -18.72 -4.32 1.94
CA GLY A 431 -18.40 -3.82 3.29
C GLY A 431 -17.17 -4.48 3.88
N MET A 432 -17.00 -5.79 3.66
CA MET A 432 -15.83 -6.55 4.10
C MET A 432 -14.54 -5.89 3.60
N PHE A 433 -13.47 -5.98 4.36
CA PHE A 433 -12.15 -5.37 4.10
C PHE A 433 -12.10 -3.83 4.16
N LEU A 434 -13.23 -3.11 4.08
CA LEU A 434 -13.23 -1.65 4.26
C LEU A 434 -12.82 -1.26 5.69
N THR A 435 -13.03 -2.16 6.63
CA THR A 435 -12.67 -1.98 8.03
C THR A 435 -11.82 -3.15 8.53
N GLY A 436 -10.81 -2.90 9.36
CA GLY A 436 -9.97 -3.94 9.97
C GLY A 436 -8.91 -4.57 9.08
N PHE A 437 -8.97 -4.43 7.77
CA PHE A 437 -7.98 -4.99 6.85
C PHE A 437 -6.72 -4.12 6.74
N ASP A 438 -5.56 -4.73 6.84
CA ASP A 438 -4.27 -4.06 6.73
C ASP A 438 -3.42 -4.66 5.60
N ALA A 439 -3.23 -3.86 4.54
CA ALA A 439 -2.40 -4.20 3.40
C ALA A 439 -1.61 -2.94 2.96
N PRO A 440 -0.34 -2.81 3.33
CA PRO A 440 0.48 -1.66 2.94
C PRO A 440 0.62 -1.47 1.43
N THR A 441 0.47 -2.55 0.66
CA THR A 441 0.52 -2.58 -0.80
C THR A 441 -0.72 -1.98 -1.48
N LEU A 442 -1.81 -1.80 -0.73
CA LEU A 442 -3.03 -1.16 -1.22
C LEU A 442 -2.84 0.37 -1.22
N ASN A 443 -2.79 0.99 -2.41
CA ASN A 443 -2.63 2.44 -2.51
C ASN A 443 -3.87 3.15 -3.04
N THR A 444 -4.76 2.45 -3.76
CA THR A 444 -5.90 3.05 -4.43
C THR A 444 -7.22 2.45 -3.94
N LEU A 445 -8.17 3.31 -3.63
CA LEU A 445 -9.54 2.95 -3.31
C LEU A 445 -10.49 3.64 -4.31
N PHE A 446 -11.14 2.85 -5.15
CA PHE A 446 -12.27 3.29 -5.95
C PHE A 446 -13.55 3.19 -5.12
N VAL A 447 -14.43 4.18 -5.17
CA VAL A 447 -15.61 4.28 -4.32
C VAL A 447 -16.86 4.55 -5.15
N ASP A 448 -17.74 3.57 -5.26
CA ASP A 448 -19.11 3.73 -5.73
C ASP A 448 -20.08 3.33 -4.60
N LYS A 449 -19.88 3.94 -3.46
CA LYS A 449 -20.64 3.75 -2.24
C LYS A 449 -20.80 5.07 -1.52
N ASN A 450 -21.98 5.29 -0.94
CA ASN A 450 -22.20 6.45 -0.10
C ASN A 450 -21.52 6.22 1.26
N LEU A 451 -20.48 6.97 1.57
CA LEU A 451 -19.70 6.86 2.79
C LEU A 451 -19.75 8.18 3.57
N ARG A 452 -19.88 8.10 4.90
CA ARG A 452 -19.88 9.27 5.78
C ARG A 452 -19.05 9.01 7.03
N TYR A 453 -18.57 10.06 7.66
CA TYR A 453 -17.91 10.06 8.96
C TYR A 453 -16.94 8.90 9.17
N HIS A 454 -17.20 8.02 10.16
CA HIS A 454 -16.34 6.92 10.52
C HIS A 454 -16.16 5.91 9.36
N GLY A 455 -17.24 5.57 8.65
CA GLY A 455 -17.17 4.67 7.50
C GLY A 455 -16.24 5.20 6.41
N LEU A 456 -16.35 6.50 6.08
CA LEU A 456 -15.50 7.17 5.11
C LEU A 456 -14.02 7.16 5.55
N MET A 457 -13.73 7.61 6.78
CA MET A 457 -12.35 7.67 7.28
C MET A 457 -11.71 6.29 7.40
N GLN A 458 -12.47 5.27 7.77
CA GLN A 458 -11.96 3.90 7.85
C GLN A 458 -11.64 3.32 6.48
N ALA A 459 -12.52 3.54 5.49
CA ALA A 459 -12.29 3.09 4.12
C ALA A 459 -11.07 3.80 3.51
N PHE A 460 -10.98 5.12 3.62
CA PHE A 460 -9.84 5.89 3.12
C PHE A 460 -8.52 5.43 3.78
N SER A 461 -8.56 5.18 5.09
CA SER A 461 -7.38 4.72 5.84
C SER A 461 -6.88 3.32 5.46
N ARG A 462 -7.52 2.62 4.52
CA ARG A 462 -6.95 1.40 3.92
C ARG A 462 -5.79 1.71 3.00
N THR A 463 -5.79 2.89 2.37
CA THR A 463 -4.81 3.27 1.35
C THR A 463 -3.58 4.02 1.90
N ASN A 464 -3.66 4.60 3.10
CA ASN A 464 -2.65 5.54 3.61
C ASN A 464 -1.51 4.92 4.42
N ARG A 465 -1.31 3.59 4.31
CA ARG A 465 -0.16 2.92 4.92
C ARG A 465 1.12 3.25 4.19
N ILE A 466 2.18 3.56 4.93
CA ILE A 466 3.52 3.71 4.36
C ILE A 466 4.01 2.34 3.89
N TYR A 467 4.61 2.31 2.73
CA TYR A 467 5.18 1.09 2.16
C TYR A 467 6.61 1.31 1.64
N ASN A 468 6.76 2.18 0.65
CA ASN A 468 8.05 2.55 0.06
C ASN A 468 8.01 4.01 -0.42
N THR A 469 9.10 4.52 -0.99
CA THR A 469 9.21 5.90 -1.46
C THR A 469 8.33 6.23 -2.66
N THR A 470 7.86 5.22 -3.42
CA THR A 470 6.97 5.45 -4.56
C THR A 470 5.52 5.68 -4.13
N LYS A 471 5.13 5.20 -2.94
CA LYS A 471 3.81 5.42 -2.36
C LYS A 471 3.79 6.73 -1.56
N THR A 472 3.39 7.81 -2.18
CA THR A 472 3.43 9.16 -1.60
C THR A 472 2.17 9.54 -0.84
N PHE A 473 1.02 8.99 -1.22
CA PHE A 473 -0.30 9.21 -0.58
C PHE A 473 -1.24 8.03 -0.81
N GLY A 474 -2.39 8.04 -0.11
CA GLY A 474 -3.51 7.16 -0.40
C GLY A 474 -4.37 7.77 -1.50
N ASN A 475 -4.52 7.07 -2.61
CA ASN A 475 -5.34 7.48 -3.75
C ASN A 475 -6.79 7.08 -3.52
N ILE A 476 -7.71 8.05 -3.61
CA ILE A 476 -9.15 7.82 -3.52
C ILE A 476 -9.79 8.37 -4.79
N VAL A 477 -10.59 7.54 -5.45
CA VAL A 477 -11.36 7.95 -6.63
C VAL A 477 -12.83 7.66 -6.35
N THR A 478 -13.66 8.70 -6.28
CA THR A 478 -15.08 8.55 -6.00
C THR A 478 -15.93 8.69 -7.25
N PHE A 479 -16.93 7.82 -7.38
CA PHE A 479 -17.95 7.89 -8.41
C PHE A 479 -19.30 8.35 -7.85
N ARG A 480 -19.28 8.93 -6.68
CA ARG A 480 -20.37 9.56 -5.93
C ARG A 480 -19.93 10.94 -5.46
N ASP A 481 -20.90 11.80 -5.23
CA ASP A 481 -20.67 13.10 -4.60
C ASP A 481 -20.35 12.91 -3.11
N LEU A 482 -19.07 12.76 -2.81
CA LEU A 482 -18.56 12.60 -1.45
C LEU A 482 -17.73 13.80 -0.98
N GLU A 483 -17.69 14.90 -1.71
CA GLU A 483 -16.83 16.03 -1.35
C GLU A 483 -17.19 16.61 0.01
N GLN A 484 -18.47 16.95 0.22
CA GLN A 484 -18.90 17.48 1.50
C GLN A 484 -18.75 16.47 2.64
N ALA A 485 -19.09 15.20 2.38
CA ALA A 485 -18.92 14.12 3.37
C ALA A 485 -17.46 13.91 3.77
N THR A 486 -16.52 14.11 2.83
CA THR A 486 -15.09 14.04 3.09
C THR A 486 -14.64 15.20 3.97
N VAL A 487 -15.05 16.42 3.65
CA VAL A 487 -14.75 17.62 4.46
C VAL A 487 -15.30 17.47 5.88
N ASP A 488 -16.54 17.01 6.03
CA ASP A 488 -17.19 16.82 7.33
C ASP A 488 -16.43 15.76 8.16
N ALA A 489 -16.06 14.64 7.56
CA ALA A 489 -15.33 13.58 8.22
C ALA A 489 -13.92 14.03 8.67
N ILE A 490 -13.18 14.71 7.79
CA ILE A 490 -11.85 15.24 8.11
C ILE A 490 -11.94 16.28 9.22
N THR A 491 -12.94 17.17 9.19
CA THR A 491 -13.16 18.19 10.22
C THR A 491 -13.49 17.56 11.56
N LEU A 492 -14.34 16.53 11.56
CA LEU A 492 -14.75 15.84 12.78
C LEU A 492 -13.59 15.11 13.46
N PHE A 493 -12.80 14.36 12.70
CA PHE A 493 -11.73 13.51 13.22
C PHE A 493 -10.34 14.16 13.23
N GLY A 494 -10.22 15.35 12.64
CA GLY A 494 -8.97 16.14 12.64
C GLY A 494 -8.91 17.25 13.71
N LYS A 495 -9.96 17.44 14.50
CA LYS A 495 -10.07 18.51 15.55
C LYS A 495 -9.87 19.94 15.04
N SER A 496 -10.59 20.37 14.00
CA SER A 496 -10.61 21.70 13.32
C SER A 496 -9.66 21.88 12.13
N ASN A 497 -10.07 22.74 11.22
CA ASN A 497 -9.45 23.27 9.97
C ASN A 497 -8.20 22.51 9.42
N THR A 498 -8.33 21.19 9.28
CA THR A 498 -7.22 20.25 9.05
C THR A 498 -7.21 19.69 7.62
N ARG A 499 -8.08 20.21 6.72
CA ARG A 499 -8.18 19.76 5.32
C ARG A 499 -6.78 19.82 4.65
N SER A 500 -6.05 20.92 4.80
CA SER A 500 -4.72 21.09 4.22
C SER A 500 -3.63 20.19 4.79
N VAL A 501 -3.87 19.58 5.95
CA VAL A 501 -2.94 18.64 6.57
C VAL A 501 -3.23 17.22 6.12
N VAL A 502 -4.51 16.84 6.01
CA VAL A 502 -4.97 15.48 5.72
C VAL A 502 -5.04 15.21 4.22
N MET A 503 -5.43 16.22 3.45
CA MET A 503 -5.55 16.13 2.00
C MET A 503 -4.22 16.50 1.31
N GLU A 504 -3.96 15.85 0.20
CA GLU A 504 -2.84 16.19 -0.67
C GLU A 504 -3.11 17.52 -1.39
N LYS A 505 -2.06 18.14 -1.90
CA LYS A 505 -2.10 19.39 -2.66
C LYS A 505 -2.73 19.17 -4.03
N SER A 506 -3.22 20.23 -4.66
CA SER A 506 -3.78 20.18 -6.02
C SER A 506 -2.67 20.01 -7.08
N TYR A 507 -3.10 19.67 -8.30
CA TYR A 507 -2.23 19.65 -9.48
C TYR A 507 -1.49 20.97 -9.68
N ASP A 508 -2.23 22.09 -9.64
CA ASP A 508 -1.65 23.42 -9.85
C ASP A 508 -0.62 23.78 -8.78
N GLU A 509 -0.91 23.47 -7.50
CA GLU A 509 0.04 23.68 -6.41
C GLU A 509 1.36 22.91 -6.63
N TYR A 510 1.32 21.68 -7.17
CA TYR A 510 2.53 20.93 -7.51
C TYR A 510 3.23 21.45 -8.76
N MET A 511 2.51 21.99 -9.72
CA MET A 511 3.08 22.57 -10.93
C MET A 511 3.76 23.93 -10.67
N GLU A 512 3.14 24.78 -9.83
CA GLU A 512 3.59 26.15 -9.56
C GLU A 512 4.45 26.27 -8.29
N GLY A 513 4.28 25.35 -7.32
CA GLY A 513 4.92 25.39 -6.01
C GLY A 513 3.98 25.86 -4.90
N PHE A 514 4.31 25.49 -3.67
CA PHE A 514 3.48 25.79 -2.49
C PHE A 514 4.31 25.87 -1.21
N THR A 515 3.71 26.43 -0.16
CA THR A 515 4.26 26.34 1.20
C THR A 515 3.60 25.19 1.94
N ASP A 516 4.42 24.25 2.45
CA ASP A 516 3.92 23.13 3.25
C ASP A 516 3.33 23.65 4.58
N THR A 517 2.08 23.31 4.85
CA THR A 517 1.35 23.83 6.01
C THR A 517 1.82 23.22 7.34
N LEU A 518 2.50 22.07 7.32
CA LEU A 518 3.01 21.41 8.52
C LEU A 518 4.41 21.88 8.88
N THR A 519 5.28 22.04 7.89
CA THR A 519 6.68 22.41 8.10
C THR A 519 6.95 23.90 7.95
N GLY A 520 6.10 24.62 7.23
CA GLY A 520 6.31 26.02 6.83
C GLY A 520 7.36 26.18 5.72
N GLU A 521 7.86 25.08 5.15
CA GLU A 521 8.86 25.08 4.07
C GLU A 521 8.22 25.38 2.72
N ALA A 522 8.87 26.23 1.92
CA ALA A 522 8.50 26.43 0.54
C ALA A 522 8.93 25.22 -0.31
N ARG A 523 7.99 24.68 -1.08
CA ARG A 523 8.21 23.62 -2.06
C ARG A 523 8.18 24.23 -3.45
N ARG A 524 9.20 23.94 -4.23
CA ARG A 524 9.35 24.44 -5.60
C ARG A 524 8.33 23.76 -6.51
N GLY A 525 7.83 24.48 -7.48
CA GLY A 525 6.97 23.96 -8.54
C GLY A 525 7.74 23.03 -9.49
N PHE A 526 7.02 22.09 -10.08
CA PHE A 526 7.58 21.18 -11.08
C PHE A 526 8.18 21.95 -12.26
N MET A 527 7.52 23.02 -12.72
CA MET A 527 8.00 23.83 -13.84
C MET A 527 9.30 24.57 -13.52
N ASP A 528 9.48 25.03 -12.29
CA ASP A 528 10.74 25.64 -11.84
C ASP A 528 11.89 24.64 -11.85
N ILE A 529 11.63 23.43 -11.38
CA ILE A 529 12.62 22.33 -11.38
C ILE A 529 13.03 21.99 -12.82
N VAL A 530 12.05 21.86 -13.72
CA VAL A 530 12.30 21.59 -15.15
C VAL A 530 13.11 22.70 -15.79
N SER A 531 12.72 23.97 -15.57
CA SER A 531 13.43 25.12 -16.11
C SER A 531 14.88 25.18 -15.65
N GLU A 532 15.16 24.92 -14.37
CA GLU A 532 16.53 24.86 -13.84
C GLU A 532 17.33 23.70 -14.43
N LEU A 533 16.71 22.49 -14.58
CA LEU A 533 17.37 21.36 -15.21
C LEU A 533 17.78 21.65 -16.65
N GLU A 534 16.88 22.22 -17.45
CA GLU A 534 17.16 22.55 -18.85
C GLU A 534 18.19 23.66 -19.01
N THR A 535 18.17 24.67 -18.13
CA THR A 535 19.10 25.81 -18.17
C THR A 535 20.48 25.40 -17.69
N ARG A 536 20.54 24.70 -16.57
CA ARG A 536 21.82 24.36 -15.90
C ARG A 536 22.52 23.17 -16.48
N PHE A 537 21.72 22.16 -16.91
CA PHE A 537 22.25 20.90 -17.44
C PHE A 537 21.68 20.58 -18.83
N PRO A 538 21.91 21.46 -19.84
CA PRO A 538 21.38 21.26 -21.19
C PRO A 538 21.94 19.99 -21.85
N LYS A 539 23.13 19.56 -21.46
CA LYS A 539 23.80 18.33 -21.90
C LYS A 539 24.28 17.56 -20.68
N PRO A 540 23.45 16.71 -20.08
CA PRO A 540 23.78 16.04 -18.82
C PRO A 540 24.94 15.03 -18.92
N ALA A 541 25.27 14.56 -20.14
CA ALA A 541 26.42 13.71 -20.38
C ALA A 541 27.77 14.41 -20.22
N ASP A 542 27.81 15.75 -20.36
CA ASP A 542 29.03 16.57 -20.32
C ASP A 542 29.36 17.05 -18.90
N ILE A 543 28.71 16.54 -17.86
CA ILE A 543 28.97 16.93 -16.46
C ILE A 543 30.25 16.28 -15.96
N GLU A 544 31.32 17.05 -15.86
CA GLU A 544 32.65 16.56 -15.47
C GLU A 544 32.91 16.73 -13.97
N SER A 545 32.63 17.91 -13.41
CA SER A 545 33.01 18.24 -12.04
C SER A 545 32.15 17.49 -11.00
N GLU A 546 32.78 17.02 -9.93
CA GLU A 546 32.10 16.32 -8.84
C GLU A 546 31.02 17.19 -8.17
N LYS A 547 31.27 18.49 -8.04
CA LYS A 547 30.32 19.45 -7.49
C LYS A 547 29.06 19.57 -8.36
N GLU A 548 29.21 19.58 -9.68
CA GLU A 548 28.09 19.62 -10.61
C GLU A 548 27.35 18.28 -10.69
N LYS A 549 28.09 17.16 -10.64
CA LYS A 549 27.48 15.83 -10.49
C LYS A 549 26.56 15.75 -9.28
N LYS A 550 27.04 16.24 -8.11
CA LYS A 550 26.24 16.30 -6.88
C LYS A 550 25.02 17.21 -7.04
N ALA A 551 25.19 18.39 -7.62
CA ALA A 551 24.10 19.34 -7.84
C ALA A 551 23.05 18.79 -8.82
N PHE A 552 23.50 18.13 -9.90
CA PHE A 552 22.61 17.46 -10.85
C PHE A 552 21.80 16.33 -10.18
N VAL A 553 22.44 15.47 -9.39
CA VAL A 553 21.78 14.36 -8.70
C VAL A 553 20.70 14.87 -7.73
N LYS A 554 20.97 15.95 -7.01
CA LYS A 554 19.97 16.56 -6.12
C LYS A 554 18.78 17.12 -6.91
N LEU A 555 19.05 17.89 -7.94
CA LEU A 555 18.01 18.55 -8.75
C LEU A 555 17.17 17.53 -9.54
N PHE A 556 17.81 16.55 -10.14
CA PHE A 556 17.08 15.49 -10.84
C PHE A 556 16.34 14.56 -9.87
N GLY A 557 16.84 14.38 -8.65
CA GLY A 557 16.10 13.70 -7.57
C GLY A 557 14.82 14.48 -7.18
N GLU A 558 14.85 15.81 -7.14
CA GLU A 558 13.65 16.63 -6.95
C GLU A 558 12.65 16.45 -8.11
N TYR A 559 13.14 16.42 -9.36
CA TYR A 559 12.32 16.13 -10.53
C TYR A 559 11.62 14.76 -10.40
N LEU A 560 12.36 13.69 -10.08
CA LEU A 560 11.81 12.36 -9.93
C LEU A 560 10.72 12.27 -8.86
N ARG A 561 10.92 12.94 -7.72
CA ARG A 561 9.92 13.01 -6.65
C ARG A 561 8.67 13.75 -7.07
N ALA A 562 8.82 14.91 -7.72
CA ALA A 562 7.69 15.70 -8.20
C ALA A 562 6.92 14.97 -9.31
N GLU A 563 7.61 14.36 -10.27
CA GLU A 563 7.01 13.55 -11.31
C GLU A 563 6.25 12.36 -10.73
N ASN A 564 6.80 11.66 -9.73
CA ASN A 564 6.14 10.52 -9.05
C ASN A 564 4.82 10.92 -8.40
N VAL A 565 4.72 12.13 -7.86
CA VAL A 565 3.46 12.66 -7.33
C VAL A 565 2.50 13.01 -8.46
N LEU A 566 2.96 13.82 -9.42
CA LEU A 566 2.16 14.37 -10.51
C LEU A 566 1.56 13.30 -11.43
N GLN A 567 2.25 12.19 -11.66
CA GLN A 567 1.73 11.10 -12.49
C GLN A 567 0.42 10.48 -11.97
N ASN A 568 0.00 10.76 -10.74
CA ASN A 568 -1.28 10.34 -10.19
C ASN A 568 -2.43 11.31 -10.52
N TYR A 569 -2.12 12.48 -11.12
CA TYR A 569 -3.10 13.47 -11.54
C TYR A 569 -3.47 13.24 -13.01
N ASP A 570 -4.76 13.23 -13.29
CA ASP A 570 -5.26 12.98 -14.65
C ASP A 570 -4.83 14.10 -15.60
N GLU A 571 -4.74 15.33 -15.11
CA GLU A 571 -4.24 16.50 -15.86
C GLU A 571 -2.80 16.29 -16.32
N PHE A 572 -1.92 15.74 -15.47
CA PHE A 572 -0.53 15.51 -15.84
C PHE A 572 -0.36 14.38 -16.85
N THR A 573 -1.15 13.32 -16.74
CA THR A 573 -1.11 12.22 -17.70
C THR A 573 -1.70 12.63 -19.04
N THR A 574 -2.74 13.44 -19.04
CA THR A 574 -3.30 14.05 -20.24
C THR A 574 -2.27 14.97 -20.92
N LEU A 575 -1.56 15.77 -20.14
CA LEU A 575 -0.49 16.64 -20.64
C LEU A 575 0.68 15.83 -21.26
N LYS A 576 1.06 14.70 -20.64
CA LYS A 576 2.05 13.78 -21.22
C LYS A 576 1.55 13.14 -22.52
N ALA A 577 0.32 12.70 -22.55
CA ALA A 577 -0.29 12.08 -23.74
C ALA A 577 -0.34 13.09 -24.91
N LEU A 578 -0.58 14.36 -24.64
CA LEU A 578 -0.58 15.42 -25.66
C LEU A 578 0.76 15.50 -26.42
N GLN A 579 1.90 15.18 -25.78
CA GLN A 579 3.20 15.18 -26.46
C GLN A 579 3.31 14.16 -27.61
N THR A 580 2.46 13.15 -27.63
CA THR A 580 2.45 12.11 -28.66
C THR A 580 1.46 12.37 -29.78
N VAL A 581 0.64 13.43 -29.65
CA VAL A 581 -0.41 13.78 -30.63
C VAL A 581 0.19 14.61 -31.75
N ASP A 582 -0.10 14.25 -32.99
CA ASP A 582 0.22 15.11 -34.12
C ASP A 582 -0.78 16.29 -34.18
N LEU A 583 -0.32 17.43 -33.67
CA LEU A 583 -1.12 18.66 -33.62
C LEU A 583 -1.43 19.25 -34.99
N SER A 584 -0.80 18.76 -36.07
CA SER A 584 -1.08 19.17 -37.44
C SER A 584 -2.22 18.39 -38.07
N ASP A 585 -2.63 17.25 -37.46
CA ASP A 585 -3.76 16.42 -37.89
C ASP A 585 -5.02 16.77 -37.07
N PRO A 586 -6.03 17.44 -37.68
CA PRO A 586 -7.27 17.78 -37.00
C PRO A 586 -8.06 16.55 -36.50
N VAL A 587 -7.92 15.40 -37.13
CA VAL A 587 -8.62 14.17 -36.75
C VAL A 587 -7.97 13.62 -35.45
N ALA A 588 -6.65 13.61 -35.38
CA ALA A 588 -5.92 13.21 -34.18
C ALA A 588 -6.22 14.16 -33.00
N VAL A 589 -6.29 15.46 -33.23
CA VAL A 589 -6.63 16.46 -32.21
C VAL A 589 -8.04 16.25 -31.67
N GLU A 590 -9.04 16.06 -32.55
CA GLU A 590 -10.43 15.86 -32.12
C GLU A 590 -10.62 14.51 -31.40
N ALA A 591 -9.94 13.47 -31.86
CA ALA A 591 -9.92 12.17 -31.18
C ALA A 591 -9.32 12.29 -29.77
N PHE A 592 -8.23 13.07 -29.63
CA PHE A 592 -7.60 13.32 -28.33
C PHE A 592 -8.53 14.09 -27.38
N LYS A 593 -9.16 15.21 -27.87
CA LYS A 593 -10.10 15.99 -27.07
C LYS A 593 -11.28 15.16 -26.60
N THR A 594 -11.86 14.36 -27.50
CA THR A 594 -12.98 13.45 -27.17
C THR A 594 -12.56 12.38 -26.16
N GLY A 595 -11.38 11.78 -26.34
CA GLY A 595 -10.87 10.72 -25.48
C GLY A 595 -10.53 11.19 -24.06
N HIS A 596 -10.23 12.46 -23.91
CA HIS A 596 -9.89 13.09 -22.62
C HIS A 596 -10.96 14.06 -22.10
N TYR A 597 -12.14 14.12 -22.72
CA TYR A 597 -13.27 14.96 -22.32
C TYR A 597 -12.91 16.46 -22.26
N LEU A 598 -12.06 16.95 -23.19
CA LEU A 598 -11.58 18.33 -23.24
C LEU A 598 -12.46 19.19 -24.15
N ASP A 599 -12.88 20.34 -23.68
CA ASP A 599 -13.39 21.39 -24.54
C ASP A 599 -12.23 22.23 -25.16
N ASP A 600 -12.56 23.20 -26.00
CA ASP A 600 -11.57 24.00 -26.71
C ASP A 600 -10.74 24.86 -25.75
N GLU A 601 -11.32 25.35 -24.65
CA GLU A 601 -10.66 26.18 -23.67
C GLU A 601 -9.66 25.36 -22.85
N ALA A 602 -10.07 24.19 -22.33
CA ALA A 602 -9.23 23.27 -21.62
C ALA A 602 -8.08 22.74 -22.49
N PHE A 603 -8.35 22.41 -23.75
CA PHE A 603 -7.32 22.00 -24.70
C PHE A 603 -6.31 23.12 -24.99
N ALA A 604 -6.76 24.35 -25.19
CA ALA A 604 -5.87 25.50 -25.38
C ALA A 604 -5.02 25.77 -24.15
N ALA A 605 -5.58 25.67 -22.93
CA ALA A 605 -4.84 25.78 -21.68
C ALA A 605 -3.75 24.69 -21.56
N LEU A 606 -4.05 23.46 -21.91
CA LEU A 606 -3.10 22.35 -21.91
C LEU A 606 -1.89 22.60 -22.82
N GLN A 607 -2.12 23.21 -23.99
CA GLN A 607 -1.05 23.55 -24.94
C GLN A 607 -0.08 24.64 -24.43
N THR A 608 -0.45 25.41 -23.43
CA THR A 608 0.44 26.43 -22.83
C THR A 608 1.53 25.83 -21.95
N VAL A 609 1.33 24.63 -21.44
CA VAL A 609 2.28 23.93 -20.56
C VAL A 609 3.25 23.08 -21.39
N ARG A 610 4.54 23.37 -21.27
CA ARG A 610 5.57 22.67 -22.03
C ARG A 610 6.40 21.75 -21.15
N LEU A 611 6.16 20.45 -21.27
CA LEU A 611 6.99 19.42 -20.62
C LEU A 611 8.30 19.19 -21.41
N PRO A 612 9.38 18.73 -20.74
CA PRO A 612 10.58 18.27 -21.43
C PRO A 612 10.25 17.10 -22.36
N ALA A 613 10.91 17.05 -23.52
CA ALA A 613 10.76 15.93 -24.42
C ALA A 613 11.23 14.63 -23.73
N GLU A 614 10.53 13.51 -23.98
CA GLU A 614 10.87 12.20 -23.38
C GLU A 614 12.33 11.82 -23.61
N ARG A 615 12.86 12.12 -24.81
CA ARG A 615 14.28 11.90 -25.15
C ARG A 615 15.21 12.63 -24.17
N LYS A 616 14.87 13.84 -23.77
CA LYS A 616 15.66 14.64 -22.82
C LYS A 616 15.64 14.03 -21.41
N ILE A 617 14.48 13.54 -21.00
CA ILE A 617 14.34 12.86 -19.70
C ILE A 617 15.16 11.57 -19.68
N GLN A 618 15.21 10.82 -20.80
CA GLN A 618 16.05 9.63 -20.91
C GLN A 618 17.54 9.97 -20.79
N ASP A 619 17.99 11.08 -21.38
CA ASP A 619 19.37 11.57 -21.25
C ASP A 619 19.69 11.92 -19.78
N TYR A 620 18.79 12.59 -19.08
CA TYR A 620 18.92 12.87 -17.63
C TYR A 620 18.98 11.58 -16.81
N ARG A 621 18.11 10.62 -17.05
CA ARG A 621 18.12 9.32 -16.37
C ARG A 621 19.41 8.55 -16.62
N SER A 622 19.91 8.56 -17.84
CA SER A 622 21.18 7.91 -18.21
C SER A 622 22.34 8.51 -17.40
N SER A 623 22.49 9.83 -17.42
CA SER A 623 23.55 10.55 -16.70
C SER A 623 23.44 10.37 -15.18
N TYR A 624 22.23 10.34 -14.63
CA TYR A 624 21.99 10.06 -13.22
C TYR A 624 22.48 8.66 -12.82
N ASN A 625 22.20 7.65 -13.65
CA ASN A 625 22.68 6.30 -13.45
C ASN A 625 24.21 6.20 -13.59
N ASP A 626 24.82 6.91 -14.55
CA ASP A 626 26.27 6.95 -14.73
C ASP A 626 26.98 7.55 -13.52
N ILE A 627 26.46 8.65 -13.00
CA ILE A 627 27.02 9.32 -11.81
C ILE A 627 26.89 8.42 -10.59
N ARG A 628 25.78 7.72 -10.44
CA ARG A 628 25.57 6.74 -9.35
C ARG A 628 26.59 5.60 -9.40
N GLU A 629 26.83 5.04 -10.58
CA GLU A 629 27.81 3.98 -10.74
C GLU A 629 29.23 4.48 -10.49
N TRP A 630 29.54 5.69 -10.98
CA TRP A 630 30.80 6.34 -10.72
C TRP A 630 31.03 6.54 -9.21
N GLN A 631 30.06 7.13 -8.50
CA GLN A 631 30.13 7.36 -7.06
C GLN A 631 30.31 6.04 -6.26
N ARG A 632 29.65 4.95 -6.69
CA ARG A 632 29.82 3.64 -6.07
C ARG A 632 31.24 3.10 -6.27
N ARG A 633 31.83 3.22 -7.46
CA ARG A 633 33.22 2.79 -7.73
C ARG A 633 34.23 3.57 -6.90
N GLU A 634 34.06 4.89 -6.80
CA GLU A 634 34.93 5.72 -5.96
C GLU A 634 34.83 5.35 -4.48
N ARG A 635 33.64 5.08 -3.98
CA ARG A 635 33.44 4.62 -2.61
C ARG A 635 34.09 3.25 -2.34
N ASP A 636 33.98 2.30 -3.28
CA ASP A 636 34.54 0.96 -3.16
C ASP A 636 36.10 0.99 -3.28
N ALA A 637 36.65 1.93 -4.03
CA ALA A 637 38.10 2.11 -4.18
C ALA A 637 38.79 2.71 -2.95
N ASN A 638 38.04 3.16 -1.95
CA ASN A 638 38.53 3.75 -0.69
C ASN A 638 39.53 4.93 -0.88
N THR A 639 39.48 5.62 -2.03
CA THR A 639 40.30 6.77 -2.35
C THR A 639 39.72 8.01 -1.65
N LYS A 640 40.09 8.18 -0.38
CA LYS A 640 39.87 9.48 0.29
C LYS A 640 40.91 10.48 -0.24
N ASP A 641 40.56 11.11 -1.33
CA ASP A 641 41.25 12.34 -1.69
C ASP A 641 40.77 13.46 -0.76
N THR A 642 41.68 14.22 -0.17
CA THR A 642 41.40 15.27 0.82
C THR A 642 40.57 16.42 0.26
N ASN A 643 40.26 16.42 -1.04
CA ASN A 643 39.47 17.41 -1.77
C ASN A 643 38.11 16.84 -2.29
N SER A 644 37.72 15.62 -1.91
CA SER A 644 36.49 15.02 -2.39
C SER A 644 35.27 15.74 -1.81
N VAL A 645 34.24 15.90 -2.64
CA VAL A 645 32.94 16.45 -2.24
C VAL A 645 32.26 15.46 -1.28
N ASP A 646 31.72 15.97 -0.17
CA ASP A 646 30.92 15.15 0.73
C ASP A 646 29.59 14.73 0.07
N TRP A 647 29.35 13.42 -0.02
CA TRP A 647 28.13 12.82 -0.59
C TRP A 647 27.16 12.28 0.47
N ASP A 648 27.42 12.46 1.75
CA ASP A 648 26.61 11.90 2.83
C ASP A 648 25.17 12.47 2.85
N ASP A 649 24.96 13.64 2.27
CA ASP A 649 23.67 14.31 2.15
C ASP A 649 22.92 14.02 0.82
N VAL A 650 23.42 13.08 0.02
CA VAL A 650 22.84 12.72 -1.29
C VAL A 650 22.17 11.36 -1.22
N VAL A 651 20.87 11.33 -1.48
CA VAL A 651 20.09 10.10 -1.62
C VAL A 651 19.75 9.89 -3.09
N PHE A 652 20.11 8.74 -3.64
CA PHE A 652 19.71 8.37 -5.00
C PHE A 652 18.31 7.74 -4.98
N GLU A 653 17.42 8.26 -5.81
CA GLU A 653 16.00 7.85 -5.90
C GLU A 653 15.83 6.54 -6.71
N ILE A 654 16.42 5.45 -6.20
CA ILE A 654 16.49 4.16 -6.89
C ILE A 654 15.10 3.54 -7.08
N ASP A 655 14.24 3.62 -6.06
CA ASP A 655 12.90 3.04 -6.13
C ASP A 655 12.04 3.79 -7.14
N LEU A 656 12.19 5.11 -7.25
CA LEU A 656 11.49 5.91 -8.25
C LEU A 656 11.95 5.57 -9.68
N LEU A 657 13.25 5.39 -9.89
CA LEU A 657 13.78 4.97 -11.18
C LEU A 657 13.28 3.57 -11.58
N LYS A 658 13.22 2.64 -10.62
CA LYS A 658 12.68 1.29 -10.87
C LYS A 658 11.20 1.28 -11.17
N SER A 659 10.40 2.12 -10.52
CA SER A 659 8.96 2.19 -10.76
C SER A 659 8.61 2.71 -12.15
N GLN A 660 9.53 3.47 -12.77
CA GLN A 660 9.41 4.02 -14.13
C GLN A 660 10.27 3.26 -15.15
N GLU A 661 10.65 2.03 -14.84
CA GLU A 661 11.53 1.24 -15.70
C GLU A 661 10.86 0.88 -17.02
N ILE A 662 11.60 1.07 -18.10
CA ILE A 662 11.16 0.75 -19.45
C ILE A 662 11.22 -0.76 -19.63
N ASN A 663 10.11 -1.39 -19.96
CA ASN A 663 10.06 -2.83 -20.23
C ASN A 663 10.89 -3.18 -21.46
N LEU A 664 11.59 -4.31 -21.40
CA LEU A 664 12.39 -4.82 -22.48
C LEU A 664 11.56 -5.12 -23.75
N ASP A 665 10.36 -5.68 -23.59
CA ASP A 665 9.44 -5.94 -24.70
C ASP A 665 8.97 -4.66 -25.39
N TYR A 666 8.86 -3.55 -24.64
CA TYR A 666 8.60 -2.24 -25.22
C TYR A 666 9.78 -1.76 -26.07
N ILE A 667 11.03 -1.92 -25.59
CA ILE A 667 12.23 -1.57 -26.36
C ILE A 667 12.30 -2.40 -27.65
N LEU A 668 12.01 -3.70 -27.56
CA LEU A 668 11.95 -4.59 -28.71
C LEU A 668 10.84 -4.19 -29.70
N GLY A 669 9.70 -3.73 -29.19
CA GLY A 669 8.64 -3.17 -30.02
C GLY A 669 9.06 -1.90 -30.76
N LEU A 670 9.81 -1.01 -30.10
CA LEU A 670 10.38 0.18 -30.75
C LEU A 670 11.40 -0.16 -31.81
N ILE A 671 12.21 -1.22 -31.63
CA ILE A 671 13.12 -1.71 -32.66
C ILE A 671 12.35 -2.08 -33.93
N TYR A 672 11.23 -2.79 -33.80
CA TYR A 672 10.36 -3.12 -34.93
C TYR A 672 9.78 -1.86 -35.61
N GLU A 673 9.21 -0.95 -34.83
CA GLU A 673 8.60 0.29 -35.35
C GLU A 673 9.60 1.20 -36.04
N HIS A 674 10.80 1.33 -35.48
CA HIS A 674 11.87 2.13 -36.09
C HIS A 674 12.38 1.50 -37.39
N HIS A 675 12.52 0.17 -37.39
CA HIS A 675 12.97 -0.56 -38.58
C HIS A 675 11.98 -0.41 -39.73
N GLN A 676 10.66 -0.34 -39.43
CA GLN A 676 9.63 -0.08 -40.44
C GLN A 676 9.70 1.34 -41.04
N LYS A 677 10.24 2.31 -40.29
CA LYS A 677 10.35 3.71 -40.73
C LYS A 677 11.71 4.02 -41.37
N SER A 678 12.76 3.32 -41.00
CA SER A 678 14.12 3.57 -41.46
C SER A 678 14.98 2.32 -41.35
N THR A 679 15.75 2.04 -42.43
CA THR A 679 16.70 0.92 -42.49
C THR A 679 18.07 1.24 -41.89
N ASP A 680 18.26 2.41 -41.29
CA ASP A 680 19.55 2.82 -40.70
C ASP A 680 19.78 2.16 -39.33
N LYS A 681 20.55 1.08 -39.31
CA LYS A 681 20.90 0.31 -38.11
C LYS A 681 21.74 1.12 -37.12
N GLU A 682 22.52 2.11 -37.54
CA GLU A 682 23.34 2.88 -36.61
C GLU A 682 22.48 3.83 -35.77
N THR A 683 21.53 4.53 -36.37
CA THR A 683 20.56 5.38 -35.65
C THR A 683 19.72 4.55 -34.70
N LEU A 684 19.27 3.37 -35.13
CA LEU A 684 18.53 2.43 -34.29
C LEU A 684 19.35 1.98 -33.08
N LYS A 685 20.63 1.63 -33.26
CA LYS A 685 21.51 1.23 -32.16
C LYS A 685 21.68 2.35 -31.13
N GLU A 686 21.88 3.59 -31.57
CA GLU A 686 22.03 4.71 -30.66
C GLU A 686 20.75 5.02 -29.86
N GLU A 687 19.60 4.90 -30.47
CA GLU A 687 18.32 5.05 -29.74
C GLU A 687 18.11 3.93 -28.73
N VAL A 688 18.37 2.69 -29.11
CA VAL A 688 18.24 1.54 -28.22
C VAL A 688 19.25 1.61 -27.06
N LYS A 689 20.50 1.99 -27.31
CA LYS A 689 21.48 2.24 -26.24
C LYS A 689 20.99 3.29 -25.25
N ARG A 690 20.42 4.40 -25.73
CA ARG A 690 19.86 5.46 -24.86
C ARG A 690 18.76 4.92 -23.95
N LEU A 691 17.79 4.20 -24.50
CA LEU A 691 16.69 3.61 -23.75
C LEU A 691 17.18 2.62 -22.68
N ILE A 692 18.10 1.77 -23.04
CA ILE A 692 18.67 0.77 -22.14
C ILE A 692 19.49 1.42 -21.02
N ARG A 693 20.28 2.46 -21.32
CA ARG A 693 21.06 3.19 -20.31
C ARG A 693 20.16 3.96 -19.34
N ALA A 694 19.00 4.44 -19.80
CA ALA A 694 18.00 5.07 -18.95
C ALA A 694 17.29 4.06 -18.01
N SER A 695 17.25 2.76 -18.39
CA SER A 695 16.62 1.69 -17.60
C SER A 695 17.63 1.03 -16.67
N LEU A 696 17.39 1.15 -15.35
CA LEU A 696 18.31 0.65 -14.32
C LEU A 696 18.51 -0.87 -14.38
N GLY A 697 17.46 -1.64 -14.59
CA GLY A 697 17.47 -3.11 -14.61
C GLY A 697 17.91 -3.72 -15.93
N ASN A 698 17.84 -2.95 -17.02
CA ASN A 698 18.20 -3.45 -18.37
C ASN A 698 19.61 -3.03 -18.83
N ARG A 699 20.27 -2.15 -18.11
CA ARG A 699 21.58 -1.58 -18.47
C ARG A 699 22.63 -2.62 -18.83
N ALA A 700 22.71 -3.69 -18.08
CA ALA A 700 23.67 -4.79 -18.33
C ALA A 700 23.40 -5.54 -19.65
N LYS A 701 22.21 -5.32 -20.27
CA LYS A 701 21.82 -5.97 -21.54
C LYS A 701 22.15 -5.12 -22.77
N GLU A 702 22.79 -3.94 -22.62
CA GLU A 702 23.12 -3.05 -23.74
C GLU A 702 23.90 -3.79 -24.86
N GLY A 703 24.97 -4.45 -24.48
CA GLY A 703 25.78 -5.21 -25.46
C GLY A 703 24.97 -6.32 -26.12
N LEU A 704 24.17 -7.06 -25.35
CA LEU A 704 23.32 -8.14 -25.88
C LEU A 704 22.32 -7.64 -26.94
N MET A 705 21.72 -6.46 -26.67
CA MET A 705 20.75 -5.86 -27.59
C MET A 705 21.42 -5.32 -28.88
N VAL A 706 22.57 -4.68 -28.72
CA VAL A 706 23.37 -4.19 -29.86
C VAL A 706 23.80 -5.37 -30.75
N ASP A 707 24.34 -6.44 -30.17
CA ASP A 707 24.73 -7.66 -30.87
C ASP A 707 23.54 -8.29 -31.61
N PHE A 708 22.34 -8.27 -30.98
CA PHE A 708 21.12 -8.76 -31.62
C PHE A 708 20.77 -7.95 -32.89
N ILE A 709 20.78 -6.62 -32.82
CA ILE A 709 20.49 -5.73 -33.97
C ILE A 709 21.50 -5.92 -35.07
N GLU A 710 22.79 -6.13 -34.73
CA GLU A 710 23.84 -6.35 -35.72
C GLU A 710 23.73 -7.69 -36.43
N GLN A 711 23.49 -8.76 -35.67
CA GLN A 711 23.58 -10.15 -36.15
C GLN A 711 22.27 -10.66 -36.72
N THR A 712 21.14 -9.96 -36.46
CA THR A 712 19.81 -10.39 -36.91
C THR A 712 19.34 -9.59 -38.10
N ASN A 713 18.78 -10.29 -39.09
CA ASN A 713 18.07 -9.64 -40.18
C ASN A 713 16.63 -9.36 -39.76
N LEU A 714 16.34 -8.11 -39.43
CA LEU A 714 15.03 -7.72 -38.95
C LEU A 714 13.93 -7.79 -40.01
N ASP A 715 14.30 -7.76 -41.32
CA ASP A 715 13.36 -7.87 -42.44
C ASP A 715 12.69 -9.26 -42.53
N ASP A 716 13.36 -10.29 -42.01
CA ASP A 716 12.86 -11.66 -42.06
C ASP A 716 11.91 -12.01 -40.91
N LEU A 717 11.68 -11.08 -39.98
CA LEU A 717 10.91 -11.35 -38.78
C LEU A 717 9.43 -10.95 -38.93
N PRO A 718 8.47 -11.84 -38.60
CA PRO A 718 7.04 -11.58 -38.76
C PRO A 718 6.52 -10.68 -37.60
N GLY A 719 6.49 -9.36 -37.81
CA GLY A 719 5.88 -8.42 -36.89
C GLY A 719 6.66 -8.23 -35.56
N LYS A 720 6.04 -7.50 -34.64
CA LYS A 720 6.61 -7.17 -33.33
C LYS A 720 6.89 -8.43 -32.48
N GLU A 721 5.96 -9.39 -32.49
CA GLU A 721 6.10 -10.66 -31.76
C GLU A 721 7.29 -11.47 -32.27
N GLY A 722 7.53 -11.48 -33.61
CA GLY A 722 8.69 -12.16 -34.19
C GLY A 722 10.02 -11.56 -33.74
N VAL A 723 10.10 -10.25 -33.55
CA VAL A 723 11.31 -9.58 -33.02
C VAL A 723 11.53 -9.98 -31.57
N ILE A 724 10.47 -10.03 -30.76
CA ILE A 724 10.55 -10.43 -29.36
C ILE A 724 11.03 -11.89 -29.22
N GLU A 725 10.42 -12.82 -29.95
CA GLU A 725 10.80 -14.23 -29.97
C GLU A 725 12.24 -14.46 -30.46
N ALA A 726 12.63 -13.77 -31.51
CA ALA A 726 13.98 -13.85 -32.05
C ALA A 726 15.02 -13.35 -31.06
N PHE A 727 14.72 -12.25 -30.34
CA PHE A 727 15.61 -11.74 -29.29
C PHE A 727 15.77 -12.73 -28.13
N TYR A 728 14.70 -13.31 -27.61
CA TYR A 728 14.81 -14.29 -26.53
C TYR A 728 15.57 -15.53 -26.95
N THR A 729 15.40 -15.99 -28.20
CA THR A 729 16.18 -17.10 -28.75
C THR A 729 17.67 -16.74 -28.87
N PHE A 730 17.97 -15.55 -29.35
CA PHE A 730 19.34 -15.02 -29.44
C PHE A 730 19.99 -14.92 -28.05
N ALA A 731 19.25 -14.39 -27.08
CA ALA A 731 19.71 -14.25 -25.68
C ALA A 731 20.03 -15.61 -25.04
N GLN A 732 19.23 -16.64 -25.28
CA GLN A 732 19.51 -18.00 -24.79
C GLN A 732 20.79 -18.59 -25.40
N GLN A 733 20.98 -18.41 -26.69
CA GLN A 733 22.21 -18.88 -27.37
C GLN A 733 23.44 -18.12 -26.89
N ALA A 734 23.34 -16.81 -26.69
CA ALA A 734 24.40 -15.98 -26.14
C ALA A 734 24.73 -16.40 -24.70
N GLN A 735 23.74 -16.66 -23.88
CA GLN A 735 23.90 -17.13 -22.50
C GLN A 735 24.67 -18.44 -22.42
N GLN A 736 24.34 -19.42 -23.26
CA GLN A 736 25.07 -20.71 -23.30
C GLN A 736 26.53 -20.52 -23.70
N ARG A 737 26.78 -19.78 -24.78
CA ARG A 737 28.14 -19.48 -25.26
C ARG A 737 28.98 -18.77 -24.21
N GLU A 738 28.43 -17.75 -23.56
CA GLU A 738 29.14 -16.97 -22.54
C GLU A 738 29.33 -17.75 -21.23
N ALA A 739 28.38 -18.61 -20.85
CA ALA A 739 28.57 -19.51 -19.71
C ALA A 739 29.73 -20.50 -19.94
N GLU A 740 29.80 -21.12 -21.12
CA GLU A 740 30.88 -22.02 -21.48
C GLU A 740 32.23 -21.30 -21.55
N ALA A 741 32.26 -20.10 -22.12
CA ALA A 741 33.45 -19.27 -22.16
C ALA A 741 33.94 -18.91 -20.75
N LEU A 742 33.06 -18.48 -19.87
CA LEU A 742 33.37 -18.14 -18.48
C LEU A 742 33.91 -19.33 -17.69
N ILE A 743 33.29 -20.50 -17.82
CA ILE A 743 33.72 -21.74 -17.17
C ILE A 743 35.12 -22.11 -17.62
N LYS A 744 35.39 -22.04 -18.92
CA LYS A 744 36.70 -22.39 -19.52
C LYS A 744 37.79 -21.37 -19.17
N GLU A 745 37.51 -20.08 -19.30
CA GLU A 745 38.46 -18.99 -19.02
C GLU A 745 38.92 -19.01 -17.56
N GLU A 746 38.00 -19.21 -16.63
CA GLU A 746 38.28 -19.19 -15.21
C GLU A 746 38.67 -20.57 -14.63
N ASN A 747 38.70 -21.60 -15.50
CA ASN A 747 38.99 -23.00 -15.16
C ASN A 747 38.09 -23.50 -13.99
N LEU A 748 36.81 -23.25 -14.09
CA LEU A 748 35.84 -23.60 -13.06
C LEU A 748 35.43 -25.08 -13.11
N ASN A 749 34.90 -25.57 -11.97
CA ASN A 749 34.21 -26.87 -11.97
C ASN A 749 32.90 -26.72 -12.75
N GLU A 750 32.76 -27.40 -13.87
CA GLU A 750 31.66 -27.22 -14.82
C GLU A 750 30.30 -27.48 -14.17
N ASP A 751 30.12 -28.61 -13.50
CA ASP A 751 28.82 -28.98 -12.88
C ASP A 751 28.44 -28.03 -11.77
N ALA A 752 29.36 -27.61 -10.93
CA ALA A 752 29.13 -26.67 -9.85
C ALA A 752 28.82 -25.27 -10.40
N ALA A 753 29.56 -24.82 -11.43
CA ALA A 753 29.36 -23.52 -12.06
C ALA A 753 27.98 -23.43 -12.76
N ARG A 754 27.62 -24.47 -13.53
CA ARG A 754 26.28 -24.54 -14.16
C ARG A 754 25.15 -24.53 -13.11
N ARG A 755 25.28 -25.26 -12.01
CA ARG A 755 24.32 -25.22 -10.88
C ARG A 755 24.25 -23.84 -10.23
N TYR A 756 25.39 -23.21 -10.01
CA TYR A 756 25.47 -21.87 -9.43
C TYR A 756 24.80 -20.84 -10.32
N ILE A 757 25.11 -20.82 -11.63
CA ILE A 757 24.49 -19.94 -12.62
C ILE A 757 22.98 -20.14 -12.64
N ARG A 758 22.50 -21.40 -12.76
CA ARG A 758 21.06 -21.71 -12.79
C ARG A 758 20.32 -21.23 -11.55
N ASN A 759 20.89 -21.46 -10.37
CA ASN A 759 20.29 -21.02 -9.10
C ASN A 759 20.31 -19.49 -8.95
N SER A 760 21.36 -18.84 -9.43
CA SER A 760 21.49 -17.38 -9.38
C SER A 760 20.53 -16.69 -10.36
N LEU A 761 20.34 -17.23 -11.56
CA LEU A 761 19.34 -16.73 -12.53
C LEU A 761 17.91 -16.87 -11.99
N LYS A 762 17.57 -17.98 -11.32
CA LYS A 762 16.27 -18.15 -10.67
C LYS A 762 16.02 -17.15 -9.54
N ARG A 763 17.09 -16.71 -8.85
CA ARG A 763 17.03 -15.71 -7.77
C ARG A 763 17.22 -14.29 -8.27
N GLU A 764 17.60 -14.13 -9.55
CA GLU A 764 17.96 -12.86 -10.19
C GLU A 764 19.19 -12.14 -9.59
N TYR A 765 19.95 -12.81 -8.73
CA TYR A 765 21.20 -12.29 -8.17
C TYR A 765 22.22 -13.41 -7.83
N ALA A 766 23.49 -13.07 -7.91
CA ALA A 766 24.58 -13.90 -7.42
C ALA A 766 24.85 -13.66 -5.94
N THR A 767 25.29 -14.67 -5.18
CA THR A 767 25.58 -14.56 -3.74
C THR A 767 26.91 -15.20 -3.37
N GLU A 768 27.67 -14.53 -2.52
CA GLU A 768 28.87 -15.10 -1.89
C GLU A 768 28.56 -15.98 -0.67
N ASN A 769 27.34 -15.91 -0.16
CA ASN A 769 26.94 -16.63 1.05
C ASN A 769 26.80 -18.14 0.79
N GLY A 770 27.32 -18.93 1.71
CA GLY A 770 27.30 -20.39 1.62
C GLY A 770 28.50 -20.98 0.87
N THR A 771 28.43 -22.26 0.53
CA THR A 771 29.54 -23.03 -0.10
C THR A 771 29.47 -23.07 -1.62
N ALA A 772 28.32 -22.73 -2.21
CA ALA A 772 28.03 -22.89 -3.63
C ALA A 772 29.04 -22.18 -4.55
N LEU A 773 29.45 -20.97 -4.22
CA LEU A 773 30.49 -20.26 -4.99
C LEU A 773 31.85 -20.95 -4.85
N ASN A 774 32.20 -21.40 -3.64
CA ASN A 774 33.50 -22.07 -3.39
C ASN A 774 33.63 -23.39 -4.18
N GLU A 775 32.53 -24.11 -4.37
CA GLU A 775 32.47 -25.35 -5.14
C GLU A 775 32.75 -25.13 -6.64
N THR A 776 32.53 -23.92 -7.15
CA THR A 776 32.81 -23.57 -8.57
C THR A 776 34.29 -23.35 -8.84
N LEU A 777 35.08 -23.00 -7.81
CA LEU A 777 36.48 -22.62 -7.95
C LEU A 777 37.39 -23.83 -8.24
N PRO A 778 38.50 -23.65 -8.98
CA PRO A 778 39.51 -24.70 -9.12
C PRO A 778 40.06 -25.09 -7.74
N LYS A 779 40.55 -26.32 -7.61
CA LYS A 779 41.10 -26.87 -6.35
C LYS A 779 42.36 -26.09 -5.91
N LEU A 780 42.14 -24.95 -5.31
CA LEU A 780 43.17 -24.12 -4.65
C LEU A 780 42.99 -24.22 -3.14
N SER A 781 44.09 -24.31 -2.44
CA SER A 781 44.04 -24.27 -0.96
C SER A 781 43.47 -22.93 -0.48
N PRO A 782 42.53 -22.91 0.48
CA PRO A 782 42.00 -21.66 1.07
C PRO A 782 43.09 -20.80 1.74
N LEU A 783 44.24 -21.39 2.06
CA LEU A 783 45.41 -20.70 2.64
C LEU A 783 46.29 -20.03 1.56
N ASN A 784 46.05 -20.27 0.29
CA ASN A 784 46.78 -19.63 -0.79
C ASN A 784 46.35 -18.16 -0.92
N PRO A 785 47.24 -17.17 -0.88
CA PRO A 785 46.90 -15.76 -1.08
C PRO A 785 46.09 -15.47 -2.36
N GLN A 786 46.33 -16.23 -3.42
CA GLN A 786 45.63 -16.10 -4.68
C GLN A 786 44.18 -16.60 -4.65
N TYR A 787 43.81 -17.43 -3.65
CA TYR A 787 42.46 -17.96 -3.54
C TYR A 787 41.40 -16.84 -3.35
N ARG A 788 41.67 -15.88 -2.46
CA ARG A 788 40.77 -14.78 -2.20
C ARG A 788 40.57 -13.88 -3.40
N THR A 789 41.65 -13.55 -4.09
CA THR A 789 41.58 -12.72 -5.31
C THR A 789 40.82 -13.46 -6.41
N LYS A 790 41.12 -14.75 -6.65
CA LYS A 790 40.42 -15.57 -7.64
C LYS A 790 38.93 -15.68 -7.34
N LYS A 791 38.58 -15.94 -6.09
CA LYS A 791 37.18 -15.98 -5.63
C LYS A 791 36.44 -14.67 -5.93
N GLN A 792 37.06 -13.56 -5.63
CA GLN A 792 36.46 -12.25 -5.86
C GLN A 792 36.30 -11.94 -7.36
N THR A 793 37.30 -12.25 -8.16
CA THR A 793 37.23 -12.08 -9.63
C THR A 793 36.14 -12.94 -10.24
N VAL A 794 36.04 -14.21 -9.85
CA VAL A 794 35.02 -15.14 -10.35
C VAL A 794 33.62 -14.67 -9.91
N PHE A 795 33.48 -14.23 -8.67
CA PHE A 795 32.21 -13.71 -8.18
C PHE A 795 31.73 -12.48 -8.97
N GLN A 796 32.62 -11.51 -9.23
CA GLN A 796 32.30 -10.34 -10.04
C GLN A 796 31.87 -10.70 -11.46
N LYS A 797 32.55 -11.69 -12.08
CA LYS A 797 32.18 -12.21 -13.39
C LYS A 797 30.80 -12.89 -13.38
N PHE A 798 30.49 -13.64 -12.33
CA PHE A 798 29.15 -14.20 -12.16
C PHE A 798 28.09 -13.11 -11.96
N VAL A 799 28.37 -12.08 -11.19
CA VAL A 799 27.45 -10.94 -11.01
C VAL A 799 27.17 -10.29 -12.38
N ALA A 800 28.20 -9.97 -13.15
CA ALA A 800 28.04 -9.36 -14.47
C ALA A 800 27.27 -10.28 -15.44
N PHE A 801 27.55 -11.59 -15.43
CA PHE A 801 26.82 -12.56 -16.22
C PHE A 801 25.34 -12.65 -15.83
N ILE A 802 25.03 -12.74 -14.53
CA ILE A 802 23.65 -12.81 -14.05
C ILE A 802 22.89 -11.52 -14.38
N ASP A 803 23.49 -10.36 -14.18
CA ASP A 803 22.87 -9.07 -14.51
C ASP A 803 22.57 -8.92 -16.00
N LYS A 804 23.42 -9.49 -16.87
CA LYS A 804 23.22 -9.50 -18.32
C LYS A 804 22.05 -10.40 -18.75
N PHE A 805 21.89 -11.58 -18.12
CA PHE A 805 20.96 -12.61 -18.61
C PHE A 805 19.73 -12.83 -17.75
N LYS A 806 19.61 -12.18 -16.57
CA LYS A 806 18.38 -12.28 -15.75
C LYS A 806 17.17 -11.77 -16.53
N GLY A 807 16.09 -12.55 -16.49
CA GLY A 807 14.83 -12.23 -17.15
C GLY A 807 14.81 -12.41 -18.68
N VAL A 808 15.94 -12.79 -19.34
CA VAL A 808 16.00 -12.95 -20.80
C VAL A 808 16.61 -14.26 -21.26
N GLY A 809 17.34 -14.97 -20.38
CA GLY A 809 17.98 -16.25 -20.71
C GLY A 809 17.09 -17.45 -20.39
N GLY A 810 17.40 -18.60 -21.01
CA GLY A 810 16.81 -19.89 -20.66
C GLY A 810 17.44 -20.54 -19.43
N SER A 811 17.03 -21.77 -19.11
CA SER A 811 17.71 -22.59 -18.10
C SER A 811 19.03 -23.12 -18.65
N VAL A 812 20.15 -22.75 -18.06
CA VAL A 812 21.50 -23.30 -18.37
C VAL A 812 21.65 -24.75 -17.92
#